data_83c451afeb8170ea001e71ea615dff2e
#
_entry.id   83c451afeb8170ea001e71ea615dff2e
#
_cell.length_a   1.000
_cell.length_b   1.000
_cell.length_c   1.000
_cell.angle_alpha   90.00
_cell.angle_beta   90.00
_cell.angle_gamma   90.00
#
_symmetry.space_group_name_H-M   'P 1'
#
loop_
_entity.id
_entity.type
_entity.pdbx_description
1 polymer ?
#
loop_
_entity_poly.entity_id
_entity_poly.type
_entity_poly.pdbx_seq_one_letter_code
_entity_poly.pdbx_strand_id
1 'polypeptide(L)'
;MNSQLLANAIRMLSVDAIQKANSGHPGAPMGMADIAEVVWRRHLRHNPKNPQWFNRDRYVQSNGHGSMLIYALLHLTGYDLSMDDIRDFRQLHSRTPGHPEYGYTPGVETTTGPLEQGVANAVGMAIAEKALAAEFNKPGFNIVDHHTWLFLGDGCLMEGISHEACGLAGTLKLGNLIAIWDDNGISIDGHVEGWFAEDTAARFRAYGWHVIEGVDGHDPEAVDAAVREAKSVTDKPSLLCCKTIIGFGSPNKANSHDCHGSALGADEVALVRERLQWPYAPFEIPGEIYAEWDATEKGAQVQQEWDALFADYAKQWPELAAEFTRRMKGDLPAGWVENMQKYVHDLQSHPAALATRQVSQKCLNHFADMLPELMGGSADLSPSNLTRHQKSVDFTGENPAGNYISYGVREFGMSAIMNGLALHGGFIPYGGTFLMFMEYARNALRMAALMKIRSVFVYTHDTIGLGEDGPTHQPVEQLASLRLTPNMETWRGCDQVEVAVAWQQAIERKDGPTSLVLTRQPLAQQPRTAAQLAEIARGGYVLSDCDGQPEMILISAGSEIELVVSAAKALTEEGRKVRVVSMPCTERFDNQDAAYKESVLPKAVRKRLAVEASIAGFWERYVGLDGKVIGMTSFGESAPANVLFKHFGFTPENVLAQARELLNS
;
A
#
# COMPACT_ATOMS: atom_id res chain seq x y z
N MET A 1 -36.33 -13.71 12.26
CA MET A 1 -35.59 -14.77 13.01
C MET A 1 -34.80 -14.12 14.15
N ASN A 2 -34.42 -14.85 15.21
CA ASN A 2 -33.65 -14.31 16.33
C ASN A 2 -32.21 -13.99 15.88
N SER A 3 -31.71 -12.76 16.11
CA SER A 3 -30.35 -12.31 15.80
C SER A 3 -29.26 -13.25 16.35
N GLN A 4 -29.45 -13.79 17.55
CA GLN A 4 -28.51 -14.73 18.15
C GLN A 4 -28.32 -16.00 17.31
N LEU A 5 -29.41 -16.55 16.73
CA LEU A 5 -29.32 -17.72 15.87
C LEU A 5 -28.55 -17.42 14.57
N LEU A 6 -28.73 -16.20 14.05
CA LEU A 6 -28.02 -15.75 12.85
C LEU A 6 -26.51 -15.51 13.14
N ALA A 7 -26.17 -14.93 14.29
CA ALA A 7 -24.80 -14.81 14.75
C ALA A 7 -24.15 -16.18 15.00
N ASN A 8 -24.92 -17.18 15.48
CA ASN A 8 -24.41 -18.53 15.67
C ASN A 8 -24.03 -19.21 14.36
N ALA A 9 -24.65 -18.86 13.22
CA ALA A 9 -24.19 -19.33 11.91
C ALA A 9 -22.75 -18.89 11.61
N ILE A 10 -22.39 -17.64 11.91
CA ILE A 10 -21.01 -17.14 11.78
C ILE A 10 -20.08 -17.93 12.71
N ARG A 11 -20.45 -18.11 13.98
CA ARG A 11 -19.65 -18.83 14.97
C ARG A 11 -19.36 -20.25 14.51
N MET A 12 -20.39 -20.96 14.06
CA MET A 12 -20.26 -22.38 13.72
C MET A 12 -19.50 -22.58 12.41
N LEU A 13 -19.69 -21.76 11.38
CA LEU A 13 -18.87 -21.80 10.18
C LEU A 13 -17.40 -21.57 10.50
N SER A 14 -17.12 -20.59 11.36
CA SER A 14 -15.75 -20.25 11.77
C SER A 14 -15.09 -21.40 12.52
N VAL A 15 -15.79 -21.94 13.50
CA VAL A 15 -15.28 -23.05 14.34
C VAL A 15 -15.05 -24.31 13.48
N ASP A 16 -16.01 -24.66 12.59
CA ASP A 16 -15.93 -25.84 11.74
C ASP A 16 -14.74 -25.76 10.75
N ALA A 17 -14.56 -24.60 10.10
CA ALA A 17 -13.46 -24.38 9.15
C ALA A 17 -12.10 -24.44 9.85
N ILE A 18 -11.97 -23.77 10.99
CA ILE A 18 -10.74 -23.75 11.79
C ILE A 18 -10.44 -25.13 12.34
N GLN A 19 -11.44 -25.87 12.82
CA GLN A 19 -11.26 -27.22 13.33
C GLN A 19 -10.85 -28.19 12.21
N LYS A 20 -11.47 -28.10 11.03
CA LYS A 20 -11.09 -28.91 9.86
C LYS A 20 -9.65 -28.62 9.42
N ALA A 21 -9.26 -27.34 9.36
CA ALA A 21 -7.90 -26.95 9.01
C ALA A 21 -6.87 -27.25 10.11
N ASN A 22 -7.33 -27.53 11.32
CA ASN A 22 -6.51 -27.62 12.54
C ASN A 22 -5.56 -26.41 12.70
N SER A 23 -6.00 -25.24 12.24
CA SER A 23 -5.21 -24.00 12.21
C SER A 23 -6.14 -22.82 12.04
N GLY A 24 -5.97 -21.76 12.84
CA GLY A 24 -6.74 -20.53 12.75
C GLY A 24 -7.07 -19.92 14.09
N HIS A 25 -7.85 -18.84 14.08
CA HIS A 25 -8.15 -18.02 15.25
C HIS A 25 -9.68 -17.97 15.45
N PRO A 26 -10.26 -18.85 16.28
CA PRO A 26 -11.71 -18.91 16.46
C PRO A 26 -12.24 -17.81 17.40
N GLY A 27 -11.41 -17.30 18.29
CA GLY A 27 -11.85 -16.44 19.40
C GLY A 27 -12.54 -15.15 18.95
N ALA A 28 -11.92 -14.38 18.08
CA ALA A 28 -12.49 -13.13 17.58
C ALA A 28 -13.75 -13.34 16.73
N PRO A 29 -13.82 -14.28 15.75
CA PRO A 29 -15.05 -14.59 15.05
C PRO A 29 -16.21 -14.98 15.97
N MET A 30 -15.96 -15.72 17.03
CA MET A 30 -16.99 -16.11 18.01
C MET A 30 -17.44 -14.93 18.86
N GLY A 31 -16.52 -14.07 19.29
CA GLY A 31 -16.81 -12.89 20.12
C GLY A 31 -17.56 -11.81 19.36
N MET A 32 -17.15 -11.51 18.13
CA MET A 32 -17.69 -10.40 17.34
C MET A 32 -18.93 -10.78 16.50
N ALA A 33 -19.40 -12.01 16.53
CA ALA A 33 -20.48 -12.48 15.66
C ALA A 33 -21.79 -11.69 15.76
N ASP A 34 -22.18 -11.26 16.98
CA ASP A 34 -23.41 -10.48 17.20
C ASP A 34 -23.25 -9.05 16.64
N ILE A 35 -22.11 -8.44 16.84
CA ILE A 35 -21.76 -7.12 16.26
C ILE A 35 -21.81 -7.20 14.72
N ALA A 36 -21.17 -8.22 14.17
CA ALA A 36 -21.11 -8.43 12.72
C ALA A 36 -22.49 -8.69 12.11
N GLU A 37 -23.35 -9.44 12.78
CA GLU A 37 -24.74 -9.64 12.36
C GLU A 37 -25.49 -8.32 12.23
N VAL A 38 -25.40 -7.45 13.25
CA VAL A 38 -26.06 -6.14 13.22
C VAL A 38 -25.53 -5.27 12.10
N VAL A 39 -24.20 -5.13 12.01
CA VAL A 39 -23.58 -4.26 10.99
C VAL A 39 -23.92 -4.72 9.59
N TRP A 40 -23.70 -5.99 9.27
CA TRP A 40 -23.82 -6.49 7.91
C TRP A 40 -25.27 -6.60 7.43
N ARG A 41 -26.18 -7.00 8.29
CA ARG A 41 -27.59 -7.15 7.90
C ARG A 41 -28.38 -5.86 7.94
N ARG A 42 -28.11 -4.98 8.94
CA ARG A 42 -28.95 -3.80 9.17
C ARG A 42 -28.36 -2.52 8.55
N HIS A 43 -27.03 -2.38 8.48
CA HIS A 43 -26.38 -1.09 8.18
C HIS A 43 -25.52 -1.06 6.95
N LEU A 44 -24.78 -2.12 6.65
CA LEU A 44 -23.83 -2.16 5.54
C LEU A 44 -24.55 -2.08 4.19
N ARG A 45 -24.16 -1.13 3.35
CA ARG A 45 -24.64 -0.98 1.98
C ARG A 45 -23.66 -1.66 1.03
N HIS A 46 -24.05 -2.83 0.52
CA HIS A 46 -23.21 -3.62 -0.37
C HIS A 46 -24.07 -4.39 -1.38
N ASN A 47 -23.47 -4.81 -2.48
CA ASN A 47 -24.09 -5.72 -3.44
C ASN A 47 -23.20 -6.94 -3.62
N PRO A 48 -23.58 -8.11 -3.10
CA PRO A 48 -22.80 -9.34 -3.24
C PRO A 48 -22.54 -9.76 -4.70
N LYS A 49 -23.45 -9.39 -5.63
CA LYS A 49 -23.31 -9.70 -7.06
C LYS A 49 -22.44 -8.68 -7.81
N ASN A 50 -22.16 -7.52 -7.20
CA ASN A 50 -21.24 -6.53 -7.71
C ASN A 50 -20.32 -5.97 -6.61
N PRO A 51 -19.34 -6.74 -6.16
CA PRO A 51 -18.40 -6.32 -5.10
C PRO A 51 -17.51 -5.12 -5.49
N GLN A 52 -17.58 -4.67 -6.74
CA GLN A 52 -16.86 -3.50 -7.24
C GLN A 52 -17.77 -2.26 -7.46
N TRP A 53 -19.02 -2.30 -6.99
CA TRP A 53 -19.90 -1.14 -7.05
C TRP A 53 -19.25 0.09 -6.40
N PHE A 54 -19.21 1.21 -7.10
CA PHE A 54 -18.40 2.38 -6.69
C PHE A 54 -18.81 2.96 -5.33
N ASN A 55 -20.11 3.09 -5.06
CA ASN A 55 -20.64 3.67 -3.83
C ASN A 55 -21.04 2.63 -2.76
N ARG A 56 -20.46 1.41 -2.82
CA ARG A 56 -20.60 0.45 -1.72
C ARG A 56 -19.89 0.93 -0.47
N ASP A 57 -20.38 0.58 0.69
CA ASP A 57 -19.62 0.71 1.92
C ASP A 57 -18.34 -0.15 1.87
N ARG A 58 -17.29 0.28 2.56
CA ARG A 58 -16.05 -0.47 2.69
C ARG A 58 -16.00 -1.13 4.06
N TYR A 59 -15.78 -2.44 4.08
CA TYR A 59 -15.60 -3.20 5.32
C TYR A 59 -14.14 -3.60 5.47
N VAL A 60 -13.51 -3.17 6.56
CA VAL A 60 -12.10 -3.46 6.88
C VAL A 60 -12.04 -4.18 8.21
N GLN A 61 -11.51 -5.40 8.19
CA GLN A 61 -11.22 -6.17 9.39
C GLN A 61 -9.73 -6.10 9.70
N SER A 62 -9.32 -5.14 10.56
CA SER A 62 -7.92 -4.93 10.92
C SER A 62 -7.36 -6.06 11.76
N ASN A 63 -8.16 -6.64 12.67
CA ASN A 63 -7.87 -7.89 13.37
C ASN A 63 -7.98 -9.11 12.42
N GLY A 64 -7.19 -9.07 11.34
CA GLY A 64 -7.26 -10.01 10.21
C GLY A 64 -6.95 -11.46 10.55
N HIS A 65 -6.37 -11.74 11.73
CA HIS A 65 -6.22 -13.10 12.23
C HIS A 65 -7.58 -13.79 12.44
N GLY A 66 -8.63 -13.05 12.79
CA GLY A 66 -10.01 -13.54 12.85
C GLY A 66 -10.67 -13.69 11.48
N SER A 67 -9.94 -14.07 10.45
CA SER A 67 -10.35 -14.07 9.03
C SER A 67 -11.64 -14.84 8.73
N MET A 68 -11.95 -15.89 9.49
CA MET A 68 -13.18 -16.63 9.31
C MET A 68 -14.44 -15.79 9.58
N LEU A 69 -14.35 -14.69 10.32
CA LEU A 69 -15.46 -13.75 10.47
C LEU A 69 -15.89 -13.19 9.11
N ILE A 70 -14.96 -12.55 8.39
CA ILE A 70 -15.29 -11.97 7.08
C ILE A 70 -15.67 -13.04 6.06
N TYR A 71 -15.02 -14.21 6.07
CA TYR A 71 -15.37 -15.28 5.12
C TYR A 71 -16.77 -15.86 5.36
N ALA A 72 -17.15 -16.06 6.62
CA ALA A 72 -18.51 -16.48 6.96
C ALA A 72 -19.55 -15.42 6.53
N LEU A 73 -19.28 -14.14 6.75
CA LEU A 73 -20.13 -13.02 6.34
C LEU A 73 -20.29 -12.95 4.82
N LEU A 74 -19.19 -13.04 4.06
CA LEU A 74 -19.23 -13.03 2.60
C LEU A 74 -20.02 -14.24 2.04
N HIS A 75 -19.78 -15.43 2.61
CA HIS A 75 -20.51 -16.63 2.21
C HIS A 75 -22.03 -16.50 2.47
N LEU A 76 -22.39 -16.14 3.70
CA LEU A 76 -23.79 -16.06 4.13
C LEU A 76 -24.58 -14.99 3.36
N THR A 77 -23.95 -13.85 3.06
CA THR A 77 -24.62 -12.73 2.36
C THR A 77 -24.71 -12.88 0.85
N GLY A 78 -24.14 -13.97 0.27
CA GLY A 78 -24.34 -14.32 -1.13
C GLY A 78 -23.28 -13.82 -2.10
N TYR A 79 -22.09 -13.45 -1.59
CA TYR A 79 -20.92 -13.26 -2.46
C TYR A 79 -20.53 -14.57 -3.14
N ASP A 80 -19.72 -14.48 -4.19
CA ASP A 80 -19.17 -15.65 -4.88
C ASP A 80 -18.09 -16.34 -4.03
N LEU A 81 -18.51 -16.91 -2.92
CA LEU A 81 -17.70 -17.69 -1.99
C LEU A 81 -18.52 -18.91 -1.52
N SER A 82 -18.18 -20.08 -2.04
CA SER A 82 -18.95 -21.31 -1.81
C SER A 82 -18.69 -21.94 -0.45
N MET A 83 -19.53 -22.91 -0.05
CA MET A 83 -19.27 -23.72 1.14
C MET A 83 -18.01 -24.57 0.99
N ASP A 84 -17.64 -24.97 -0.23
CA ASP A 84 -16.38 -25.69 -0.46
C ASP A 84 -15.16 -24.75 -0.26
N ASP A 85 -15.26 -23.47 -0.66
CA ASP A 85 -14.23 -22.49 -0.33
C ASP A 85 -14.07 -22.32 1.20
N ILE A 86 -15.16 -22.32 1.96
CA ILE A 86 -15.14 -22.29 3.44
C ILE A 86 -14.46 -23.56 4.00
N ARG A 87 -14.77 -24.73 3.43
CA ARG A 87 -14.16 -26.01 3.83
C ARG A 87 -12.67 -26.06 3.55
N ASP A 88 -12.20 -25.34 2.53
CA ASP A 88 -10.81 -25.28 2.11
C ASP A 88 -10.03 -24.16 2.77
N PHE A 89 -10.51 -23.65 3.92
CA PHE A 89 -9.82 -22.62 4.71
C PHE A 89 -8.36 -22.99 4.94
N ARG A 90 -7.45 -22.07 4.63
CA ARG A 90 -5.98 -22.20 4.77
C ARG A 90 -5.35 -23.30 3.90
N GLN A 91 -6.02 -23.77 2.86
CA GLN A 91 -5.42 -24.71 1.92
C GLN A 91 -4.72 -23.99 0.76
N LEU A 92 -3.80 -24.69 0.09
CA LEU A 92 -3.06 -24.12 -1.05
C LEU A 92 -4.03 -23.68 -2.15
N HIS A 93 -3.90 -22.47 -2.64
CA HIS A 93 -4.75 -21.82 -3.65
C HIS A 93 -6.21 -21.63 -3.23
N SER A 94 -6.53 -21.76 -1.96
CA SER A 94 -7.86 -21.50 -1.44
C SER A 94 -8.25 -20.03 -1.60
N ARG A 95 -9.55 -19.79 -1.81
CA ARG A 95 -10.14 -18.43 -1.79
C ARG A 95 -10.38 -17.92 -0.36
N THR A 96 -10.05 -18.72 0.65
CA THR A 96 -10.09 -18.39 2.08
C THR A 96 -8.73 -18.56 2.72
N PRO A 97 -7.73 -17.70 2.35
CA PRO A 97 -6.39 -17.75 2.93
C PRO A 97 -6.42 -17.47 4.43
N GLY A 98 -5.30 -17.73 5.11
CA GLY A 98 -5.21 -17.63 6.58
C GLY A 98 -5.52 -16.27 7.17
N HIS A 99 -5.30 -15.21 6.41
CA HIS A 99 -5.68 -13.82 6.68
C HIS A 99 -6.37 -13.26 5.43
N PRO A 100 -7.24 -12.25 5.54
CA PRO A 100 -7.90 -11.68 4.35
C PRO A 100 -6.87 -11.13 3.36
N GLU A 101 -6.98 -11.52 2.10
CA GLU A 101 -6.10 -11.06 1.03
C GLU A 101 -6.89 -10.42 -0.10
N TYR A 102 -6.54 -9.16 -0.40
CA TYR A 102 -7.10 -8.40 -1.51
C TYR A 102 -6.83 -9.10 -2.84
N GLY A 103 -7.86 -9.24 -3.66
CA GLY A 103 -7.78 -9.89 -4.97
C GLY A 103 -7.97 -11.42 -4.96
N TYR A 104 -8.00 -12.07 -3.78
CA TYR A 104 -8.29 -13.51 -3.66
C TYR A 104 -9.77 -13.80 -3.39
N THR A 105 -10.35 -13.11 -2.42
CA THR A 105 -11.73 -13.30 -2.02
C THR A 105 -12.59 -12.11 -2.47
N PRO A 106 -13.66 -12.30 -3.26
CA PRO A 106 -14.58 -11.22 -3.62
C PRO A 106 -15.17 -10.57 -2.37
N GLY A 107 -15.12 -9.23 -2.29
CA GLY A 107 -15.61 -8.47 -1.15
C GLY A 107 -14.57 -8.17 -0.07
N VAL A 108 -13.36 -8.70 -0.15
CA VAL A 108 -12.23 -8.30 0.70
C VAL A 108 -11.61 -7.01 0.15
N GLU A 109 -11.68 -5.94 0.93
CA GLU A 109 -11.26 -4.60 0.51
C GLU A 109 -9.76 -4.33 0.69
N THR A 110 -9.11 -5.06 1.61
CA THR A 110 -7.66 -4.93 1.89
C THR A 110 -7.09 -6.20 2.48
N THR A 111 -5.79 -6.41 2.29
CA THR A 111 -5.04 -7.48 2.95
C THR A 111 -4.67 -7.03 4.36
N THR A 112 -5.09 -7.82 5.35
CA THR A 112 -4.75 -7.61 6.76
C THR A 112 -4.07 -8.84 7.35
N GLY A 113 -3.70 -8.78 8.62
CA GLY A 113 -2.90 -9.80 9.29
C GLY A 113 -1.85 -9.13 10.16
N PRO A 114 -0.98 -8.23 9.63
CA PRO A 114 -0.35 -7.20 10.45
C PRO A 114 -1.43 -6.27 10.99
N LEU A 115 -1.59 -6.25 12.34
CA LEU A 115 -2.82 -5.81 13.02
C LEU A 115 -3.23 -4.35 12.76
N GLU A 116 -2.26 -3.51 12.54
CA GLU A 116 -2.46 -2.06 12.37
C GLU A 116 -2.73 -1.62 10.92
N GLN A 117 -2.41 -2.45 9.93
CA GLN A 117 -2.52 -2.08 8.51
C GLN A 117 -3.96 -1.72 8.12
N GLY A 118 -4.93 -2.52 8.57
CA GLY A 118 -6.34 -2.28 8.32
C GLY A 118 -6.81 -0.94 8.88
N VAL A 119 -6.36 -0.54 10.08
CA VAL A 119 -6.70 0.75 10.69
C VAL A 119 -6.27 1.90 9.77
N ALA A 120 -5.03 1.91 9.33
CA ALA A 120 -4.51 2.97 8.49
C ALA A 120 -5.12 2.92 7.06
N ASN A 121 -5.37 1.72 6.51
CA ASN A 121 -6.05 1.59 5.22
C ASN A 121 -7.49 2.15 5.28
N ALA A 122 -8.23 1.87 6.36
CA ALA A 122 -9.57 2.42 6.57
C ALA A 122 -9.57 3.96 6.62
N VAL A 123 -8.56 4.56 7.25
CA VAL A 123 -8.38 6.02 7.23
C VAL A 123 -8.15 6.52 5.80
N GLY A 124 -7.32 5.84 5.01
CA GLY A 124 -7.11 6.17 3.60
C GLY A 124 -8.38 6.07 2.76
N MET A 125 -9.19 5.04 2.97
CA MET A 125 -10.48 4.87 2.30
C MET A 125 -11.47 5.99 2.67
N ALA A 126 -11.51 6.39 3.93
CA ALA A 126 -12.38 7.49 4.39
C ALA A 126 -11.91 8.87 3.86
N ILE A 127 -10.60 9.07 3.70
CA ILE A 127 -10.07 10.27 3.01
C ILE A 127 -10.52 10.29 1.55
N ALA A 128 -10.43 9.15 0.85
CA ALA A 128 -10.85 9.05 -0.54
C ALA A 128 -12.34 9.35 -0.72
N GLU A 129 -13.20 8.77 0.13
CA GLU A 129 -14.62 9.06 0.13
C GLU A 129 -14.87 10.55 0.31
N LYS A 130 -14.30 11.16 1.35
CA LYS A 130 -14.52 12.57 1.69
C LYS A 130 -14.05 13.51 0.57
N ALA A 131 -12.91 13.22 -0.06
CA ALA A 131 -12.37 14.01 -1.17
C ALA A 131 -13.24 13.88 -2.43
N LEU A 132 -13.65 12.65 -2.79
CA LEU A 132 -14.55 12.44 -3.94
C LEU A 132 -15.92 13.07 -3.71
N ALA A 133 -16.48 12.98 -2.52
CA ALA A 133 -17.73 13.61 -2.16
C ALA A 133 -17.67 15.14 -2.32
N ALA A 134 -16.57 15.75 -1.87
CA ALA A 134 -16.36 17.21 -1.99
C ALA A 134 -16.27 17.67 -3.45
N GLU A 135 -15.71 16.87 -4.33
CA GLU A 135 -15.54 17.20 -5.74
C GLU A 135 -16.81 16.90 -6.56
N PHE A 136 -17.37 15.70 -6.40
CA PHE A 136 -18.38 15.17 -7.32
C PHE A 136 -19.82 15.32 -6.84
N ASN A 137 -20.10 15.41 -5.53
CA ASN A 137 -21.46 15.60 -5.06
C ASN A 137 -21.99 16.98 -5.46
N LYS A 138 -23.27 17.04 -5.81
CA LYS A 138 -24.00 18.28 -6.16
C LYS A 138 -25.29 18.33 -5.36
N PRO A 139 -25.90 19.52 -5.17
CA PRO A 139 -27.17 19.64 -4.45
C PRO A 139 -28.22 18.67 -5.00
N GLY A 140 -28.70 17.78 -4.13
CA GLY A 140 -29.66 16.72 -4.48
C GLY A 140 -29.05 15.46 -5.14
N PHE A 141 -27.73 15.41 -5.33
CA PHE A 141 -27.02 14.28 -5.96
C PHE A 141 -25.79 13.90 -5.14
N ASN A 142 -26.00 13.12 -4.09
CA ASN A 142 -24.92 12.55 -3.30
C ASN A 142 -24.50 11.22 -3.93
N ILE A 143 -23.65 11.29 -4.96
CA ILE A 143 -23.18 10.09 -5.67
C ILE A 143 -22.05 9.38 -4.92
N VAL A 144 -21.45 10.04 -3.91
CA VAL A 144 -20.43 9.49 -3.01
C VAL A 144 -20.88 9.81 -1.59
N ASP A 145 -21.31 8.78 -0.84
CA ASP A 145 -21.82 8.94 0.53
C ASP A 145 -21.69 7.63 1.37
N HIS A 146 -20.77 6.76 0.97
CA HIS A 146 -20.57 5.48 1.64
C HIS A 146 -19.74 5.61 2.92
N HIS A 147 -19.89 4.63 3.81
CA HIS A 147 -19.12 4.54 5.05
C HIS A 147 -17.94 3.59 4.88
N THR A 148 -16.91 3.81 5.67
CA THR A 148 -15.85 2.84 5.94
C THR A 148 -16.07 2.27 7.33
N TRP A 149 -16.33 0.96 7.39
CA TRP A 149 -16.52 0.18 8.61
C TRP A 149 -15.21 -0.49 8.97
N LEU A 150 -14.70 -0.19 10.15
CA LEU A 150 -13.43 -0.71 10.64
C LEU A 150 -13.66 -1.58 11.88
N PHE A 151 -13.37 -2.89 11.78
CA PHE A 151 -13.33 -3.80 12.93
C PHE A 151 -11.90 -3.95 13.41
N LEU A 152 -11.67 -3.80 14.68
CA LEU A 152 -10.33 -3.84 15.29
C LEU A 152 -10.39 -4.43 16.72
N GLY A 153 -9.28 -4.96 17.20
CA GLY A 153 -9.13 -5.48 18.56
C GLY A 153 -8.03 -4.77 19.33
N ASP A 154 -7.79 -5.21 20.57
CA ASP A 154 -6.77 -4.63 21.48
C ASP A 154 -5.39 -4.55 20.82
N GLY A 155 -4.95 -5.62 20.16
CA GLY A 155 -3.66 -5.65 19.45
C GLY A 155 -3.52 -4.59 18.38
N CYS A 156 -4.60 -4.28 17.63
CA CYS A 156 -4.58 -3.19 16.65
C CYS A 156 -4.35 -1.82 17.29
N LEU A 157 -4.84 -1.62 18.50
CA LEU A 157 -4.72 -0.36 19.24
C LEU A 157 -3.38 -0.22 19.97
N MET A 158 -2.68 -1.33 20.24
CA MET A 158 -1.32 -1.33 20.81
C MET A 158 -0.28 -0.91 19.78
N GLU A 159 -0.52 -1.15 18.49
CA GLU A 159 0.42 -0.83 17.42
C GLU A 159 0.62 0.68 17.24
N GLY A 160 1.89 1.11 17.09
CA GLY A 160 2.24 2.53 17.03
C GLY A 160 1.55 3.30 15.89
N ILE A 161 1.37 2.66 14.73
CA ILE A 161 0.73 3.29 13.57
C ILE A 161 -0.75 3.63 13.84
N SER A 162 -1.44 2.93 14.76
CA SER A 162 -2.81 3.28 15.12
C SER A 162 -2.90 4.70 15.72
N HIS A 163 -1.89 5.11 16.49
CA HIS A 163 -1.78 6.49 16.99
C HIS A 163 -1.59 7.49 15.86
N GLU A 164 -0.73 7.17 14.87
CA GLU A 164 -0.48 8.02 13.72
C GLU A 164 -1.74 8.21 12.87
N ALA A 165 -2.38 7.10 12.50
CA ALA A 165 -3.55 7.10 11.61
C ALA A 165 -4.80 7.66 12.29
N CYS A 166 -5.13 7.22 13.52
CA CYS A 166 -6.33 7.67 14.23
C CYS A 166 -6.23 9.15 14.67
N GLY A 167 -5.04 9.62 15.05
CA GLY A 167 -4.82 11.03 15.34
C GLY A 167 -5.06 11.92 14.10
N LEU A 168 -4.59 11.47 12.94
CA LEU A 168 -4.83 12.17 11.68
C LEU A 168 -6.31 12.12 11.26
N ALA A 169 -6.98 10.98 11.42
CA ALA A 169 -8.40 10.82 11.09
C ALA A 169 -9.30 11.81 11.84
N GLY A 170 -9.06 12.00 13.14
CA GLY A 170 -9.77 13.00 13.95
C GLY A 170 -9.49 14.44 13.47
N THR A 171 -8.22 14.75 13.17
CA THR A 171 -7.80 16.07 12.64
C THR A 171 -8.48 16.36 11.30
N LEU A 172 -8.60 15.36 10.43
CA LEU A 172 -9.24 15.48 9.10
C LEU A 172 -10.77 15.37 9.16
N LYS A 173 -11.35 15.15 10.33
CA LYS A 173 -12.81 15.09 10.54
C LYS A 173 -13.49 14.08 9.61
N LEU A 174 -13.04 12.82 9.61
CA LEU A 174 -13.52 11.78 8.70
C LEU A 174 -14.85 11.18 9.19
N GLY A 175 -15.98 11.90 9.00
CA GLY A 175 -17.27 11.54 9.56
C GLY A 175 -17.87 10.21 9.07
N ASN A 176 -17.47 9.72 7.88
CA ASN A 176 -17.94 8.44 7.36
C ASN A 176 -17.06 7.24 7.77
N LEU A 177 -16.09 7.43 8.68
CA LEU A 177 -15.29 6.36 9.29
C LEU A 177 -15.92 5.94 10.62
N ILE A 178 -16.38 4.69 10.70
CA ILE A 178 -16.95 4.09 11.91
C ILE A 178 -16.09 2.89 12.31
N ALA A 179 -15.39 3.02 13.44
CA ALA A 179 -14.57 1.98 14.01
C ALA A 179 -15.32 1.27 15.16
N ILE A 180 -15.21 -0.04 15.19
CA ILE A 180 -15.82 -0.90 16.22
C ILE A 180 -14.70 -1.69 16.87
N TRP A 181 -14.44 -1.38 18.12
CA TRP A 181 -13.42 -2.02 18.92
C TRP A 181 -13.99 -3.22 19.67
N ASP A 182 -13.42 -4.40 19.37
CA ASP A 182 -13.62 -5.64 20.11
C ASP A 182 -12.84 -5.57 21.42
N ASP A 183 -13.45 -4.96 22.43
CA ASP A 183 -12.89 -4.74 23.76
C ASP A 183 -13.10 -6.00 24.62
N ASN A 184 -12.34 -7.06 24.34
CA ASN A 184 -12.43 -8.34 25.02
C ASN A 184 -11.34 -8.55 26.09
N GLY A 185 -10.31 -7.70 26.15
CA GLY A 185 -9.26 -7.73 27.17
C GLY A 185 -8.31 -8.93 27.07
N ILE A 186 -8.27 -9.64 25.93
CA ILE A 186 -7.45 -10.84 25.75
C ILE A 186 -6.57 -10.71 24.50
N SER A 187 -5.28 -10.96 24.65
CA SER A 187 -4.35 -11.20 23.55
C SER A 187 -3.83 -12.64 23.58
N ILE A 188 -2.90 -12.99 22.70
CA ILE A 188 -2.29 -14.32 22.66
C ILE A 188 -1.49 -14.64 23.93
N ASP A 189 -0.98 -13.62 24.62
CA ASP A 189 -0.25 -13.76 25.88
C ASP A 189 -1.17 -13.81 27.13
N GLY A 190 -2.48 -13.61 26.95
CA GLY A 190 -3.46 -13.65 28.03
C GLY A 190 -4.17 -12.32 28.26
N HIS A 191 -4.59 -12.07 29.52
CA HIS A 191 -5.26 -10.85 29.93
C HIS A 191 -4.34 -9.62 29.80
N VAL A 192 -4.84 -8.58 29.14
CA VAL A 192 -4.01 -7.44 28.71
C VAL A 192 -3.71 -6.40 29.81
N GLU A 193 -4.31 -6.48 30.98
CA GLU A 193 -4.19 -5.46 32.04
C GLU A 193 -2.72 -5.19 32.45
N GLY A 194 -1.82 -6.16 32.24
CA GLY A 194 -0.41 -6.02 32.58
C GLY A 194 0.41 -5.17 31.61
N TRP A 195 -0.09 -4.94 30.38
CA TRP A 195 0.65 -4.22 29.33
C TRP A 195 -0.22 -3.32 28.42
N PHE A 196 -1.55 -3.32 28.62
CA PHE A 196 -2.48 -2.45 27.93
C PHE A 196 -3.56 -1.97 28.92
N ALA A 197 -3.19 -1.00 29.74
CA ALA A 197 -4.03 -0.47 30.82
C ALA A 197 -4.45 0.99 30.60
N GLU A 198 -4.31 1.51 29.40
CA GLU A 198 -4.67 2.88 29.05
C GLU A 198 -6.19 3.06 28.92
N ASP A 199 -6.65 4.30 29.12
CA ASP A 199 -8.02 4.69 28.80
C ASP A 199 -8.13 4.98 27.28
N THR A 200 -8.41 3.93 26.49
CA THR A 200 -8.56 4.03 25.06
C THR A 200 -9.65 5.01 24.64
N ALA A 201 -10.76 5.05 25.35
CA ALA A 201 -11.86 5.98 25.07
C ALA A 201 -11.42 7.44 25.24
N ALA A 202 -10.71 7.76 26.32
CA ALA A 202 -10.14 9.08 26.52
C ALA A 202 -9.09 9.45 25.47
N ARG A 203 -8.25 8.48 25.07
CA ARG A 203 -7.28 8.66 23.98
C ARG A 203 -7.96 9.06 22.66
N PHE A 204 -9.01 8.36 22.23
CA PHE A 204 -9.74 8.67 21.02
C PHE A 204 -10.49 10.01 21.10
N ARG A 205 -11.04 10.36 22.25
CA ARG A 205 -11.59 11.72 22.46
C ARG A 205 -10.52 12.80 22.29
N ALA A 206 -9.31 12.56 22.79
CA ALA A 206 -8.18 13.48 22.61
C ALA A 206 -7.75 13.60 21.12
N TYR A 207 -7.94 12.56 20.31
CA TYR A 207 -7.76 12.65 18.86
C TYR A 207 -8.89 13.43 18.13
N GLY A 208 -9.97 13.77 18.82
CA GLY A 208 -11.12 14.46 18.23
C GLY A 208 -12.18 13.51 17.65
N TRP A 209 -12.19 12.24 18.05
CA TRP A 209 -13.22 11.28 17.68
C TRP A 209 -14.48 11.43 18.52
N HIS A 210 -15.61 11.05 17.96
CA HIS A 210 -16.83 10.71 18.70
C HIS A 210 -16.66 9.30 19.27
N VAL A 211 -16.96 9.11 20.57
CA VAL A 211 -16.71 7.83 21.26
C VAL A 211 -17.96 7.40 22.00
N ILE A 212 -18.44 6.20 21.72
CA ILE A 212 -19.58 5.53 22.37
C ILE A 212 -19.03 4.39 23.21
N GLU A 213 -19.15 4.53 24.54
CA GLU A 213 -18.61 3.57 25.51
C GLU A 213 -19.67 2.63 26.06
N GLY A 214 -19.21 1.49 26.58
CA GLY A 214 -20.03 0.56 27.36
C GLY A 214 -21.09 -0.16 26.52
N VAL A 215 -20.87 -0.31 25.23
CA VAL A 215 -21.75 -1.07 24.35
C VAL A 215 -21.61 -2.56 24.67
N ASP A 216 -22.71 -3.23 25.03
CA ASP A 216 -22.73 -4.69 25.13
C ASP A 216 -22.68 -5.28 23.73
N GLY A 217 -21.52 -5.83 23.34
CA GLY A 217 -21.30 -6.41 22.01
C GLY A 217 -22.09 -7.69 21.75
N HIS A 218 -22.72 -8.26 22.77
CA HIS A 218 -23.61 -9.43 22.66
C HIS A 218 -25.12 -9.07 22.70
N ASP A 219 -25.46 -7.79 22.88
CA ASP A 219 -26.82 -7.27 22.74
C ASP A 219 -27.02 -6.59 21.37
N PRO A 220 -27.72 -7.23 20.40
CA PRO A 220 -27.92 -6.67 19.07
C PRO A 220 -28.61 -5.30 19.07
N GLU A 221 -29.48 -5.02 20.03
CA GLU A 221 -30.19 -3.73 20.09
C GLU A 221 -29.28 -2.61 20.66
N ALA A 222 -28.40 -2.93 21.61
CA ALA A 222 -27.37 -2.00 22.07
C ALA A 222 -26.38 -1.65 20.93
N VAL A 223 -25.94 -2.64 20.17
CA VAL A 223 -25.06 -2.44 19.01
C VAL A 223 -25.77 -1.60 17.94
N ASP A 224 -27.02 -1.91 17.60
CA ASP A 224 -27.80 -1.17 16.59
C ASP A 224 -28.00 0.31 17.00
N ALA A 225 -28.31 0.56 18.27
CA ALA A 225 -28.44 1.92 18.80
C ALA A 225 -27.12 2.70 18.69
N ALA A 226 -26.00 2.09 19.08
CA ALA A 226 -24.68 2.71 18.98
C ALA A 226 -24.28 2.99 17.52
N VAL A 227 -24.57 2.07 16.60
CA VAL A 227 -24.31 2.28 15.16
C VAL A 227 -25.16 3.43 14.60
N ARG A 228 -26.43 3.53 14.96
CA ARG A 228 -27.29 4.67 14.54
C ARG A 228 -26.77 6.00 15.09
N GLU A 229 -26.32 6.02 16.35
CA GLU A 229 -25.69 7.20 16.94
C GLU A 229 -24.44 7.61 16.14
N ALA A 230 -23.52 6.67 15.89
CA ALA A 230 -22.31 6.91 15.13
C ALA A 230 -22.61 7.47 13.72
N LYS A 231 -23.60 6.92 13.02
CA LYS A 231 -24.03 7.41 11.69
C LYS A 231 -24.64 8.79 11.71
N SER A 232 -25.13 9.26 12.84
CA SER A 232 -25.68 10.62 12.99
C SER A 232 -24.59 11.69 13.13
N VAL A 233 -23.35 11.30 13.43
CA VAL A 233 -22.20 12.18 13.61
C VAL A 233 -21.41 12.22 12.30
N THR A 234 -21.48 13.32 11.56
CA THR A 234 -20.92 13.47 10.22
C THR A 234 -19.64 14.31 10.16
N ASP A 235 -19.28 14.94 11.27
CA ASP A 235 -18.13 15.86 11.36
C ASP A 235 -16.92 15.28 12.11
N LYS A 236 -17.01 14.02 12.55
CA LYS A 236 -15.97 13.30 13.29
C LYS A 236 -16.03 11.81 12.98
N PRO A 237 -14.89 11.10 12.96
CA PRO A 237 -14.92 9.65 12.97
C PRO A 237 -15.49 9.13 14.31
N SER A 238 -16.14 7.99 14.30
CA SER A 238 -16.75 7.39 15.49
C SER A 238 -16.04 6.10 15.90
N LEU A 239 -15.85 5.94 17.23
CA LEU A 239 -15.38 4.69 17.85
C LEU A 239 -16.49 4.14 18.75
N LEU A 240 -16.91 2.89 18.52
CA LEU A 240 -17.75 2.11 19.38
C LEU A 240 -16.88 1.18 20.24
N CYS A 241 -16.90 1.34 21.57
CA CYS A 241 -16.20 0.45 22.49
C CYS A 241 -17.16 -0.69 22.88
N CYS A 242 -17.07 -1.82 22.20
CA CYS A 242 -17.97 -2.95 22.36
C CYS A 242 -17.34 -4.01 23.27
N LYS A 243 -17.88 -4.18 24.45
CA LYS A 243 -17.48 -5.28 25.35
C LYS A 243 -17.93 -6.61 24.79
N THR A 244 -16.99 -7.52 24.59
CA THR A 244 -17.24 -8.87 24.10
C THR A 244 -16.54 -9.92 24.96
N ILE A 245 -16.86 -11.17 24.68
CA ILE A 245 -16.17 -12.33 25.24
C ILE A 245 -15.50 -13.08 24.11
N ILE A 246 -14.16 -13.07 24.05
CA ILE A 246 -13.43 -13.87 23.09
C ILE A 246 -13.82 -15.35 23.22
N GLY A 247 -14.08 -16.03 22.10
CA GLY A 247 -14.50 -17.44 22.13
C GLY A 247 -15.92 -17.65 22.70
N PHE A 248 -16.79 -16.64 22.59
CA PHE A 248 -18.16 -16.69 23.09
C PHE A 248 -18.88 -17.98 22.68
N GLY A 249 -19.46 -18.68 23.65
CA GLY A 249 -20.12 -19.96 23.46
C GLY A 249 -19.26 -21.19 23.74
N SER A 250 -17.93 -21.03 23.93
CA SER A 250 -17.05 -22.12 24.38
C SER A 250 -17.13 -22.28 25.90
N PRO A 251 -17.58 -23.42 26.43
CA PRO A 251 -17.73 -23.59 27.88
C PRO A 251 -16.41 -23.55 28.67
N ASN A 252 -15.32 -24.06 28.08
CA ASN A 252 -14.05 -24.22 28.80
C ASN A 252 -12.94 -23.26 28.32
N LYS A 253 -13.09 -22.63 27.14
CA LYS A 253 -12.02 -21.82 26.53
C LYS A 253 -12.40 -20.35 26.32
N ALA A 254 -13.67 -19.98 26.50
CA ALA A 254 -14.09 -18.58 26.38
C ALA A 254 -13.36 -17.72 27.43
N ASN A 255 -13.15 -16.43 27.10
CA ASN A 255 -12.45 -15.46 27.93
C ASN A 255 -11.02 -15.89 28.34
N SER A 256 -10.34 -16.61 27.45
CA SER A 256 -8.95 -17.04 27.66
C SER A 256 -8.15 -17.02 26.35
N HIS A 257 -6.83 -17.04 26.48
CA HIS A 257 -5.93 -17.13 25.33
C HIS A 257 -6.04 -18.48 24.58
N ASP A 258 -6.59 -19.53 25.19
CA ASP A 258 -6.71 -20.85 24.60
C ASP A 258 -7.60 -20.91 23.35
N CYS A 259 -8.53 -19.94 23.20
CA CYS A 259 -9.34 -19.80 22.00
C CYS A 259 -8.83 -18.72 21.02
N HIS A 260 -7.74 -18.01 21.36
CA HIS A 260 -7.26 -16.91 20.53
C HIS A 260 -6.72 -17.39 19.18
N GLY A 261 -5.71 -18.27 19.19
CA GLY A 261 -4.90 -18.58 18.01
C GLY A 261 -4.80 -20.06 17.62
N SER A 262 -5.67 -20.92 18.16
CA SER A 262 -5.65 -22.35 17.86
C SER A 262 -7.04 -22.94 17.74
N ALA A 263 -7.18 -24.04 17.02
CA ALA A 263 -8.42 -24.81 16.96
C ALA A 263 -8.86 -25.24 18.37
N LEU A 264 -10.19 -25.20 18.61
CA LEU A 264 -10.74 -25.51 19.92
C LEU A 264 -10.55 -26.98 20.34
N GLY A 265 -10.44 -27.90 19.37
CA GLY A 265 -10.47 -29.33 19.57
C GLY A 265 -11.87 -29.91 19.45
N ALA A 266 -11.98 -31.15 18.97
CA ALA A 266 -13.25 -31.78 18.63
C ALA A 266 -14.25 -31.83 19.81
N ASP A 267 -13.76 -32.15 21.01
CA ASP A 267 -14.58 -32.24 22.21
C ASP A 267 -15.16 -30.86 22.58
N GLU A 268 -14.34 -29.81 22.53
CA GLU A 268 -14.81 -28.46 22.83
C GLU A 268 -15.79 -27.95 21.77
N VAL A 269 -15.56 -28.28 20.48
CA VAL A 269 -16.50 -27.92 19.40
C VAL A 269 -17.86 -28.57 19.62
N ALA A 270 -17.93 -29.81 20.11
CA ALA A 270 -19.19 -30.46 20.47
C ALA A 270 -19.92 -29.70 21.61
N LEU A 271 -19.19 -29.28 22.63
CA LEU A 271 -19.73 -28.49 23.75
C LEU A 271 -20.19 -27.09 23.28
N VAL A 272 -19.48 -26.46 22.34
CA VAL A 272 -19.92 -25.18 21.71
C VAL A 272 -21.28 -25.37 21.01
N ARG A 273 -21.44 -26.43 20.20
CA ARG A 273 -22.72 -26.75 19.54
C ARG A 273 -23.85 -26.91 20.55
N GLU A 274 -23.63 -27.67 21.62
CA GLU A 274 -24.61 -27.87 22.68
C GLU A 274 -24.95 -26.52 23.36
N ARG A 275 -23.94 -25.74 23.77
CA ARG A 275 -24.11 -24.45 24.44
C ARG A 275 -24.88 -23.44 23.60
N LEU A 276 -24.60 -23.37 22.30
CA LEU A 276 -25.26 -22.49 21.33
C LEU A 276 -26.60 -23.05 20.82
N GLN A 277 -26.99 -24.24 21.26
CA GLN A 277 -28.19 -24.95 20.79
C GLN A 277 -28.21 -25.07 19.25
N TRP A 278 -27.07 -25.43 18.65
CA TRP A 278 -26.87 -25.59 17.20
C TRP A 278 -26.90 -27.06 16.81
N PRO A 279 -28.08 -27.57 16.34
CA PRO A 279 -28.27 -29.01 16.12
C PRO A 279 -27.73 -29.54 14.79
N TYR A 280 -27.23 -28.64 13.94
CA TYR A 280 -26.82 -28.98 12.58
C TYR A 280 -25.41 -29.56 12.54
N ALA A 281 -25.13 -30.35 11.52
CA ALA A 281 -23.81 -30.95 11.29
C ALA A 281 -22.77 -29.89 10.91
N PRO A 282 -21.46 -30.20 10.96
CA PRO A 282 -20.44 -29.31 10.47
C PRO A 282 -20.68 -28.86 9.03
N PHE A 283 -20.54 -27.55 8.78
CA PHE A 283 -20.79 -26.91 7.47
C PHE A 283 -22.24 -27.01 6.96
N GLU A 284 -23.19 -27.35 7.81
CA GLU A 284 -24.62 -27.37 7.48
C GLU A 284 -25.29 -26.09 7.99
N ILE A 285 -25.80 -25.27 7.08
CA ILE A 285 -26.55 -24.05 7.37
C ILE A 285 -27.99 -24.26 6.81
N PRO A 286 -29.03 -24.14 7.64
CA PRO A 286 -30.41 -24.25 7.17
C PRO A 286 -30.77 -23.18 6.13
N GLY A 287 -31.66 -23.57 5.19
CA GLY A 287 -32.12 -22.65 4.14
C GLY A 287 -32.78 -21.39 4.66
N GLU A 288 -33.49 -21.48 5.81
CA GLU A 288 -34.09 -20.32 6.49
C GLU A 288 -33.07 -19.33 7.03
N ILE A 289 -31.91 -19.80 7.47
CA ILE A 289 -30.80 -18.93 7.90
C ILE A 289 -30.15 -18.22 6.69
N TYR A 290 -29.94 -18.97 5.59
CA TYR A 290 -29.48 -18.36 4.34
C TYR A 290 -30.45 -17.28 3.83
N ALA A 291 -31.77 -17.53 3.88
CA ALA A 291 -32.77 -16.57 3.44
C ALA A 291 -32.75 -15.27 4.25
N GLU A 292 -32.39 -15.31 5.53
CA GLU A 292 -32.26 -14.13 6.39
C GLU A 292 -30.94 -13.38 6.15
N TRP A 293 -29.90 -14.09 5.77
CA TRP A 293 -28.57 -13.51 5.50
C TRP A 293 -28.42 -13.01 4.06
N ASP A 294 -29.15 -13.58 3.09
CA ASP A 294 -28.99 -13.24 1.69
C ASP A 294 -29.24 -11.76 1.41
N ALA A 295 -28.19 -11.08 1.04
CA ALA A 295 -28.20 -9.66 0.71
C ALA A 295 -28.30 -9.39 -0.81
N THR A 296 -28.48 -10.42 -1.64
CA THR A 296 -28.40 -10.28 -3.11
C THR A 296 -29.51 -9.38 -3.68
N GLU A 297 -30.76 -9.57 -3.27
CA GLU A 297 -31.89 -8.75 -3.72
C GLU A 297 -31.80 -7.32 -3.16
N LYS A 298 -31.58 -7.20 -1.84
CA LYS A 298 -31.43 -5.91 -1.17
C LYS A 298 -30.26 -5.12 -1.78
N GLY A 299 -29.11 -5.77 -1.98
CA GLY A 299 -27.93 -5.15 -2.56
C GLY A 299 -28.14 -4.70 -4.00
N ALA A 300 -28.81 -5.53 -4.81
CA ALA A 300 -29.17 -5.17 -6.19
C ALA A 300 -30.12 -3.96 -6.23
N GLN A 301 -31.10 -3.90 -5.33
CA GLN A 301 -32.03 -2.75 -5.24
C GLN A 301 -31.28 -1.47 -4.85
N VAL A 302 -30.45 -1.49 -3.81
CA VAL A 302 -29.69 -0.31 -3.36
C VAL A 302 -28.76 0.19 -4.47
N GLN A 303 -28.11 -0.73 -5.20
CA GLN A 303 -27.30 -0.33 -6.35
C GLN A 303 -28.17 0.24 -7.48
N GLN A 304 -29.31 -0.33 -7.79
CA GLN A 304 -30.21 0.16 -8.85
C GLN A 304 -30.72 1.59 -8.53
N GLU A 305 -31.00 1.89 -7.28
CA GLU A 305 -31.37 3.24 -6.82
C GLU A 305 -30.21 4.23 -7.06
N TRP A 306 -28.99 3.81 -6.74
CA TRP A 306 -27.78 4.62 -7.02
C TRP A 306 -27.52 4.77 -8.52
N ASP A 307 -27.66 3.71 -9.31
CA ASP A 307 -27.47 3.73 -10.77
C ASP A 307 -28.47 4.72 -11.43
N ALA A 308 -29.71 4.77 -10.95
CA ALA A 308 -30.70 5.75 -11.39
C ALA A 308 -30.30 7.18 -11.03
N LEU A 309 -29.88 7.41 -9.78
CA LEU A 309 -29.35 8.71 -9.32
C LEU A 309 -28.15 9.15 -10.17
N PHE A 310 -27.21 8.25 -10.43
CA PHE A 310 -26.01 8.52 -11.23
C PHE A 310 -26.36 8.79 -12.71
N ALA A 311 -27.35 8.08 -13.26
CA ALA A 311 -27.82 8.36 -14.62
C ALA A 311 -28.44 9.77 -14.75
N ASP A 312 -29.19 10.23 -13.75
CA ASP A 312 -29.75 11.57 -13.73
C ASP A 312 -28.66 12.65 -13.47
N TYR A 313 -27.69 12.33 -12.62
CA TYR A 313 -26.47 13.15 -12.45
C TYR A 313 -25.73 13.33 -13.78
N ALA A 314 -25.50 12.24 -14.52
CA ALA A 314 -24.79 12.27 -15.80
C ALA A 314 -25.50 13.10 -16.88
N LYS A 315 -26.84 13.22 -16.84
CA LYS A 315 -27.57 14.11 -17.73
C LYS A 315 -27.31 15.58 -17.45
N GLN A 316 -27.10 15.93 -16.17
CA GLN A 316 -26.89 17.31 -15.75
C GLN A 316 -25.41 17.72 -15.78
N TRP A 317 -24.51 16.78 -15.44
CA TRP A 317 -23.05 17.00 -15.38
C TRP A 317 -22.29 15.89 -16.12
N PRO A 318 -22.42 15.80 -17.47
CA PRO A 318 -21.85 14.69 -18.23
C PRO A 318 -20.33 14.58 -18.13
N GLU A 319 -19.63 15.71 -18.07
CA GLU A 319 -18.17 15.75 -17.94
C GLU A 319 -17.71 15.24 -16.57
N LEU A 320 -18.37 15.65 -15.48
CA LEU A 320 -18.06 15.17 -14.14
C LEU A 320 -18.38 13.68 -13.97
N ALA A 321 -19.48 13.21 -14.55
CA ALA A 321 -19.84 11.79 -14.52
C ALA A 321 -18.81 10.93 -15.29
N ALA A 322 -18.35 11.41 -16.44
CA ALA A 322 -17.30 10.73 -17.20
C ALA A 322 -15.99 10.71 -16.44
N GLU A 323 -15.59 11.82 -15.82
CA GLU A 323 -14.37 11.94 -15.03
C GLU A 323 -14.42 11.06 -13.78
N PHE A 324 -15.52 11.07 -13.03
CA PHE A 324 -15.74 10.17 -11.90
C PHE A 324 -15.56 8.71 -12.32
N THR A 325 -16.23 8.31 -13.40
CA THR A 325 -16.16 6.94 -13.92
C THR A 325 -14.76 6.55 -14.34
N ARG A 326 -14.03 7.44 -15.04
CA ARG A 326 -12.64 7.23 -15.45
C ARG A 326 -11.74 6.99 -14.25
N ARG A 327 -11.83 7.85 -13.23
CA ARG A 327 -11.01 7.74 -12.01
C ARG A 327 -11.31 6.48 -11.22
N MET A 328 -12.59 6.15 -11.03
CA MET A 328 -12.99 4.94 -10.29
C MET A 328 -12.55 3.64 -11.01
N LYS A 329 -12.42 3.67 -12.34
CA LYS A 329 -11.83 2.56 -13.12
C LYS A 329 -10.30 2.56 -13.10
N GLY A 330 -9.68 3.61 -12.57
CA GLY A 330 -8.22 3.78 -12.57
C GLY A 330 -7.63 4.00 -13.97
N ASP A 331 -8.44 4.47 -14.93
CA ASP A 331 -8.01 4.74 -16.30
C ASP A 331 -7.32 6.11 -16.39
N LEU A 332 -6.25 6.18 -17.19
CA LEU A 332 -5.56 7.43 -17.46
C LEU A 332 -6.30 8.26 -18.52
N PRO A 333 -6.15 9.58 -18.53
CA PRO A 333 -6.81 10.44 -19.51
C PRO A 333 -6.33 10.14 -20.94
N ALA A 334 -7.20 10.39 -21.92
CA ALA A 334 -6.82 10.30 -23.32
C ALA A 334 -5.63 11.22 -23.62
N GLY A 335 -4.71 10.74 -24.46
CA GLY A 335 -3.49 11.49 -24.84
C GLY A 335 -2.37 11.45 -23.79
N TRP A 336 -2.52 10.70 -22.69
CA TRP A 336 -1.48 10.56 -21.67
C TRP A 336 -0.14 10.08 -22.26
N VAL A 337 -0.16 8.99 -23.02
CA VAL A 337 1.06 8.37 -23.56
C VAL A 337 1.77 9.32 -24.53
N GLU A 338 1.04 9.93 -25.44
CA GLU A 338 1.57 10.88 -26.43
C GLU A 338 2.15 12.12 -25.75
N ASN A 339 1.48 12.62 -24.71
CA ASN A 339 1.95 13.75 -23.92
C ASN A 339 3.29 13.41 -23.24
N MET A 340 3.38 12.24 -22.61
CA MET A 340 4.59 11.81 -21.93
C MET A 340 5.75 11.57 -22.90
N GLN A 341 5.50 10.97 -24.06
CA GLN A 341 6.53 10.81 -25.09
C GLN A 341 7.08 12.17 -25.53
N LYS A 342 6.20 13.13 -25.79
CA LYS A 342 6.62 14.49 -26.13
C LYS A 342 7.43 15.13 -25.00
N TYR A 343 6.98 15.01 -23.77
CA TYR A 343 7.65 15.59 -22.60
C TYR A 343 9.07 15.02 -22.43
N VAL A 344 9.25 13.71 -22.55
CA VAL A 344 10.56 13.03 -22.48
C VAL A 344 11.49 13.52 -23.59
N HIS A 345 11.00 13.65 -24.82
CA HIS A 345 11.78 14.19 -25.94
C HIS A 345 12.16 15.67 -25.75
N ASP A 346 11.25 16.49 -25.22
CA ASP A 346 11.50 17.89 -24.92
C ASP A 346 12.59 18.03 -23.85
N LEU A 347 12.55 17.21 -22.79
CA LEU A 347 13.60 17.18 -21.77
C LEU A 347 14.96 16.77 -22.34
N GLN A 348 15.01 15.77 -23.22
CA GLN A 348 16.26 15.36 -23.85
C GLN A 348 16.85 16.47 -24.74
N SER A 349 15.99 17.25 -25.39
CA SER A 349 16.39 18.34 -26.29
C SER A 349 16.84 19.59 -25.55
N HIS A 350 16.49 19.73 -24.25
CA HIS A 350 16.82 20.88 -23.41
C HIS A 350 17.58 20.41 -22.16
N PRO A 351 18.86 20.05 -22.30
CA PRO A 351 19.63 19.51 -21.19
C PRO A 351 19.77 20.50 -20.03
N ALA A 352 19.62 20.01 -18.80
CA ALA A 352 19.78 20.76 -17.58
C ALA A 352 20.44 19.91 -16.51
N ALA A 353 21.32 20.53 -15.71
CA ALA A 353 21.88 19.92 -14.51
C ALA A 353 20.99 20.26 -13.31
N LEU A 354 20.20 19.29 -12.86
CA LEU A 354 19.24 19.44 -11.77
C LEU A 354 19.35 18.28 -10.78
N ALA A 355 19.06 18.56 -9.52
CA ALA A 355 18.81 17.50 -8.55
C ALA A 355 17.57 16.71 -8.99
N THR A 356 17.61 15.38 -8.93
CA THR A 356 16.50 14.58 -9.44
C THR A 356 15.20 14.78 -8.63
N ARG A 357 15.27 15.22 -7.36
CA ARG A 357 14.09 15.68 -6.60
C ARG A 357 13.44 16.92 -7.22
N GLN A 358 14.23 17.84 -7.79
CA GLN A 358 13.70 19.02 -8.49
C GLN A 358 13.04 18.63 -9.82
N VAL A 359 13.61 17.64 -10.47
CA VAL A 359 12.99 17.04 -11.68
C VAL A 359 11.65 16.39 -11.34
N SER A 360 11.59 15.63 -10.25
CA SER A 360 10.33 15.05 -9.75
C SER A 360 9.25 16.12 -9.57
N GLN A 361 9.58 17.26 -8.97
CA GLN A 361 8.63 18.38 -8.85
C GLN A 361 8.22 18.95 -10.22
N LYS A 362 9.14 19.04 -11.19
CA LYS A 362 8.79 19.47 -12.56
C LYS A 362 7.82 18.48 -13.22
N CYS A 363 8.02 17.19 -13.02
CA CYS A 363 7.09 16.15 -13.48
C CYS A 363 5.70 16.34 -12.85
N LEU A 364 5.63 16.50 -11.54
CA LEU A 364 4.37 16.76 -10.83
C LEU A 364 3.66 18.03 -11.35
N ASN A 365 4.41 19.11 -11.62
CA ASN A 365 3.86 20.31 -12.24
C ASN A 365 3.32 20.05 -13.65
N HIS A 366 4.00 19.21 -14.43
CA HIS A 366 3.56 18.82 -15.77
C HIS A 366 2.27 17.97 -15.74
N PHE A 367 2.15 17.09 -14.73
CA PHE A 367 0.98 16.19 -14.58
C PHE A 367 -0.24 16.88 -14.00
N ALA A 368 -0.06 17.94 -13.22
CA ALA A 368 -1.11 18.58 -12.43
C ALA A 368 -2.35 19.05 -13.23
N ASP A 369 -2.19 19.30 -14.52
CA ASP A 369 -3.29 19.65 -15.42
C ASP A 369 -4.02 18.43 -16.00
N MET A 370 -3.34 17.30 -16.11
CA MET A 370 -3.84 16.08 -16.74
C MET A 370 -4.40 15.08 -15.74
N LEU A 371 -3.86 15.07 -14.53
CA LEU A 371 -4.15 14.06 -13.49
C LEU A 371 -4.65 14.73 -12.21
N PRO A 372 -5.88 15.25 -12.19
CA PRO A 372 -6.47 15.85 -10.99
C PRO A 372 -6.65 14.83 -9.85
N GLU A 373 -6.60 13.54 -10.15
CA GLU A 373 -6.62 12.43 -9.19
C GLU A 373 -5.31 12.19 -8.44
N LEU A 374 -4.24 12.96 -8.72
CA LEU A 374 -3.02 12.87 -7.93
C LEU A 374 -3.27 13.39 -6.52
N MET A 375 -3.20 12.49 -5.52
CA MET A 375 -3.28 12.83 -4.09
C MET A 375 -1.88 12.78 -3.50
N GLY A 376 -1.27 13.94 -3.32
CA GLY A 376 0.09 14.07 -2.84
C GLY A 376 0.22 14.16 -1.33
N GLY A 377 1.45 14.00 -0.83
CA GLY A 377 1.75 14.23 0.57
C GLY A 377 3.23 14.12 0.90
N SER A 378 3.55 14.38 2.16
CA SER A 378 4.89 14.19 2.72
C SER A 378 4.82 13.98 4.24
N ALA A 379 5.77 13.21 4.77
CA ALA A 379 5.94 13.02 6.20
C ALA A 379 6.79 14.17 6.79
N ASP A 380 6.21 15.38 6.82
CA ASP A 380 6.78 16.62 7.34
C ASP A 380 8.08 17.10 6.65
N LEU A 381 8.29 16.68 5.39
CA LEU A 381 9.51 17.01 4.62
C LEU A 381 9.18 17.65 3.24
N SER A 382 8.00 18.24 3.08
CA SER A 382 7.56 18.83 1.79
C SER A 382 8.57 19.76 1.13
N PRO A 383 9.23 20.70 1.85
CA PRO A 383 10.24 21.56 1.24
C PRO A 383 11.50 20.84 0.80
N SER A 384 11.85 19.72 1.46
CA SER A 384 13.02 18.91 1.14
C SER A 384 12.73 17.87 0.06
N ASN A 385 11.57 17.22 0.12
CA ASN A 385 11.15 16.21 -0.87
C ASN A 385 10.66 16.85 -2.17
N LEU A 386 10.23 18.11 -2.16
CA LEU A 386 9.64 18.80 -3.31
C LEU A 386 8.42 18.08 -3.90
N THR A 387 7.55 17.60 -3.03
CA THR A 387 6.36 16.82 -3.40
C THR A 387 5.14 17.68 -3.71
N ARG A 388 5.19 18.99 -3.46
CA ARG A 388 4.15 19.93 -3.87
C ARG A 388 4.34 20.39 -5.31
N HIS A 389 3.27 20.43 -6.07
CA HIS A 389 3.18 21.06 -7.39
C HIS A 389 2.42 22.38 -7.30
N GLN A 390 2.43 23.18 -8.39
CA GLN A 390 1.83 24.53 -8.44
C GLN A 390 0.33 24.55 -8.12
N LYS A 391 -0.39 23.44 -8.33
CA LYS A 391 -1.82 23.29 -8.03
C LYS A 391 -2.10 22.53 -6.74
N SER A 392 -1.10 22.31 -5.91
CA SER A 392 -1.31 21.64 -4.61
C SER A 392 -2.10 22.53 -3.66
N VAL A 393 -3.21 21.99 -3.17
CA VAL A 393 -4.09 22.59 -2.18
C VAL A 393 -4.19 21.63 -1.00
N ASP A 394 -4.04 22.14 0.22
CA ASP A 394 -4.08 21.29 1.41
C ASP A 394 -5.46 20.64 1.58
N PHE A 395 -5.45 19.32 1.71
CA PHE A 395 -6.59 18.54 2.18
C PHE A 395 -6.64 18.65 3.70
N THR A 396 -7.70 19.19 4.23
CA THR A 396 -7.91 19.38 5.68
C THR A 396 -9.35 19.01 6.06
N GLY A 397 -9.63 18.94 7.36
CA GLY A 397 -11.01 18.77 7.84
C GLY A 397 -12.00 19.83 7.34
N GLU A 398 -11.50 21.05 7.11
CA GLU A 398 -12.31 22.19 6.61
C GLU A 398 -12.27 22.33 5.07
N ASN A 399 -11.25 21.76 4.43
CA ASN A 399 -11.09 21.81 2.97
C ASN A 399 -10.91 20.40 2.39
N PRO A 400 -11.96 19.61 2.27
CA PRO A 400 -11.89 18.26 1.73
C PRO A 400 -11.70 18.18 0.21
N ALA A 401 -11.77 19.31 -0.50
CA ALA A 401 -11.46 19.37 -1.93
C ALA A 401 -9.96 19.53 -2.23
N GLY A 402 -9.08 19.52 -1.20
CA GLY A 402 -7.65 19.56 -1.38
C GLY A 402 -7.10 18.27 -1.98
N ASN A 403 -5.89 18.36 -2.55
CA ASN A 403 -5.19 17.26 -3.22
C ASN A 403 -3.80 16.99 -2.62
N TYR A 404 -3.51 17.54 -1.44
CA TYR A 404 -2.24 17.36 -0.76
C TYR A 404 -2.44 17.18 0.74
N ILE A 405 -1.92 16.08 1.28
CA ILE A 405 -2.04 15.71 2.70
C ILE A 405 -0.72 15.99 3.41
N SER A 406 -0.76 16.85 4.44
CA SER A 406 0.33 17.01 5.38
C SER A 406 0.24 15.91 6.44
N TYR A 407 1.01 14.83 6.25
CA TYR A 407 0.95 13.66 7.16
C TYR A 407 1.60 13.94 8.52
N GLY A 408 2.49 14.96 8.62
CA GLY A 408 3.35 15.14 9.77
C GLY A 408 4.43 14.06 9.83
N VAL A 409 5.17 13.95 10.92
CA VAL A 409 6.23 12.95 11.11
C VAL A 409 5.59 11.58 11.35
N ARG A 410 5.08 10.96 10.27
CA ARG A 410 4.32 9.69 10.28
C ARG A 410 4.58 8.90 9.00
N GLU A 411 5.79 8.42 8.80
CA GLU A 411 6.18 7.70 7.57
C GLU A 411 5.37 6.42 7.37
N PHE A 412 5.12 5.68 8.45
CA PHE A 412 4.35 4.45 8.42
C PHE A 412 2.86 4.74 8.18
N GLY A 413 2.29 5.68 8.94
CA GLY A 413 0.90 6.12 8.75
C GLY A 413 0.67 6.64 7.34
N MET A 414 1.55 7.51 6.82
CA MET A 414 1.50 8.01 5.44
C MET A 414 1.42 6.86 4.43
N SER A 415 2.35 5.93 4.50
CA SER A 415 2.47 4.86 3.52
C SER A 415 1.27 3.90 3.55
N ALA A 416 0.77 3.56 4.74
CA ALA A 416 -0.40 2.69 4.87
C ALA A 416 -1.72 3.41 4.54
N ILE A 417 -1.85 4.72 4.83
CA ILE A 417 -2.99 5.54 4.40
C ILE A 417 -3.01 5.66 2.87
N MET A 418 -1.85 5.86 2.23
CA MET A 418 -1.74 5.82 0.77
C MET A 418 -2.22 4.49 0.18
N ASN A 419 -1.91 3.37 0.83
CA ASN A 419 -2.44 2.06 0.41
C ASN A 419 -3.97 2.03 0.48
N GLY A 420 -4.56 2.62 1.51
CA GLY A 420 -6.01 2.75 1.63
C GLY A 420 -6.65 3.61 0.53
N LEU A 421 -6.01 4.73 0.17
CA LEU A 421 -6.41 5.58 -0.96
C LEU A 421 -6.38 4.80 -2.28
N ALA A 422 -5.30 4.06 -2.53
CA ALA A 422 -5.15 3.24 -3.74
C ALA A 422 -6.20 2.13 -3.82
N LEU A 423 -6.48 1.45 -2.71
CA LEU A 423 -7.49 0.38 -2.62
C LEU A 423 -8.92 0.89 -2.82
N HIS A 424 -9.22 2.08 -2.32
CA HIS A 424 -10.53 2.69 -2.51
C HIS A 424 -10.79 2.98 -3.99
N GLY A 425 -9.78 3.43 -4.71
CA GLY A 425 -9.88 3.92 -6.09
C GLY A 425 -10.24 5.40 -6.17
N GLY A 426 -10.18 5.94 -7.38
CA GLY A 426 -10.44 7.36 -7.65
C GLY A 426 -9.24 8.27 -7.51
N PHE A 427 -8.14 7.79 -6.91
CA PHE A 427 -6.89 8.54 -6.69
C PHE A 427 -5.65 7.75 -7.08
N ILE A 428 -4.59 8.47 -7.42
CA ILE A 428 -3.22 7.98 -7.53
C ILE A 428 -2.43 8.61 -6.39
N PRO A 429 -2.24 7.90 -5.26
CA PRO A 429 -1.53 8.46 -4.11
C PRO A 429 -0.02 8.49 -4.36
N TYR A 430 0.62 9.58 -3.95
CA TYR A 430 2.07 9.66 -3.84
C TYR A 430 2.47 10.37 -2.53
N GLY A 431 3.55 9.90 -1.91
CA GLY A 431 4.01 10.47 -0.64
C GLY A 431 5.51 10.43 -0.51
N GLY A 432 6.06 11.48 0.11
CA GLY A 432 7.49 11.70 0.20
C GLY A 432 8.04 11.65 1.62
N THR A 433 9.28 11.11 1.71
CA THR A 433 10.17 11.21 2.86
C THR A 433 11.61 11.02 2.38
N PHE A 434 12.60 11.08 3.27
CA PHE A 434 13.98 10.69 2.95
C PHE A 434 14.06 9.16 2.76
N LEU A 435 14.94 8.70 1.88
CA LEU A 435 15.07 7.26 1.60
C LEU A 435 15.38 6.47 2.88
N MET A 436 16.22 6.98 3.77
CA MET A 436 16.53 6.33 5.04
C MET A 436 15.28 6.05 5.87
N PHE A 437 14.30 6.96 5.86
CA PHE A 437 13.11 6.84 6.68
C PHE A 437 12.04 5.88 6.11
N MET A 438 12.28 5.27 4.94
CA MET A 438 11.47 4.14 4.48
C MET A 438 11.48 2.97 5.48
N GLU A 439 12.51 2.89 6.33
CA GLU A 439 12.61 1.86 7.37
C GLU A 439 11.44 1.90 8.36
N TYR A 440 10.95 3.10 8.72
CA TYR A 440 9.75 3.23 9.54
C TYR A 440 8.50 2.68 8.84
N ALA A 441 8.43 2.78 7.51
CA ALA A 441 7.27 2.40 6.70
C ALA A 441 7.39 1.01 6.07
N ARG A 442 8.44 0.27 6.35
CA ARG A 442 8.82 -0.97 5.64
C ARG A 442 7.69 -1.96 5.47
N ASN A 443 6.86 -2.15 6.49
CA ASN A 443 5.74 -3.08 6.40
C ASN A 443 4.63 -2.57 5.45
N ALA A 444 4.32 -1.27 5.44
CA ALA A 444 3.32 -0.72 4.51
C ALA A 444 3.76 -0.84 3.04
N LEU A 445 5.07 -0.67 2.76
CA LEU A 445 5.63 -0.87 1.43
C LEU A 445 5.48 -2.33 0.97
N ARG A 446 5.81 -3.26 1.88
CA ARG A 446 5.62 -4.68 1.64
C ARG A 446 4.16 -5.04 1.37
N MET A 447 3.23 -4.45 2.14
CA MET A 447 1.79 -4.67 1.96
C MET A 447 1.29 -4.10 0.62
N ALA A 448 1.78 -2.93 0.19
CA ALA A 448 1.46 -2.40 -1.14
C ALA A 448 1.90 -3.36 -2.27
N ALA A 449 3.09 -3.93 -2.14
CA ALA A 449 3.64 -4.89 -3.09
C ALA A 449 2.86 -6.22 -3.09
N LEU A 450 2.50 -6.72 -1.90
CA LEU A 450 1.70 -7.94 -1.74
C LEU A 450 0.29 -7.79 -2.34
N MET A 451 -0.35 -6.66 -2.10
CA MET A 451 -1.69 -6.33 -2.63
C MET A 451 -1.66 -5.94 -4.11
N LYS A 452 -0.48 -5.74 -4.70
CA LYS A 452 -0.31 -5.32 -6.10
C LYS A 452 -1.05 -4.01 -6.43
N ILE A 453 -0.94 -3.02 -5.55
CA ILE A 453 -1.63 -1.74 -5.69
C ILE A 453 -0.71 -0.62 -6.12
N ARG A 454 -1.27 0.36 -6.85
CA ARG A 454 -0.55 1.53 -7.33
C ARG A 454 -0.41 2.57 -6.21
N SER A 455 0.69 2.50 -5.46
CA SER A 455 1.14 3.55 -4.54
C SER A 455 2.52 4.04 -4.97
N VAL A 456 2.73 5.35 -5.04
CA VAL A 456 4.00 5.94 -5.49
C VAL A 456 4.73 6.52 -4.29
N PHE A 457 5.85 5.89 -3.92
CA PHE A 457 6.70 6.32 -2.82
C PHE A 457 7.84 7.19 -3.35
N VAL A 458 7.92 8.44 -2.89
CA VAL A 458 8.92 9.41 -3.35
C VAL A 458 10.00 9.56 -2.29
N TYR A 459 11.16 8.95 -2.53
CA TYR A 459 12.28 8.93 -1.60
C TYR A 459 13.42 9.82 -2.09
N THR A 460 13.71 10.88 -1.33
CA THR A 460 14.82 11.81 -1.64
C THR A 460 16.02 11.58 -0.74
N HIS A 461 17.14 12.24 -1.05
CA HIS A 461 18.38 12.11 -0.29
C HIS A 461 18.91 10.68 -0.29
N ASP A 462 19.15 10.18 -1.51
CA ASP A 462 19.29 8.78 -1.90
C ASP A 462 20.59 8.09 -1.46
N THR A 463 21.62 8.87 -1.03
CA THR A 463 22.96 8.34 -0.72
C THR A 463 23.68 9.18 0.33
N ILE A 464 24.97 8.89 0.53
CA ILE A 464 25.92 9.74 1.29
C ILE A 464 26.00 11.18 0.73
N GLY A 465 25.50 11.41 -0.48
CA GLY A 465 25.34 12.75 -1.07
C GLY A 465 24.36 13.66 -0.31
N LEU A 466 23.63 13.13 0.67
CA LEU A 466 22.92 13.94 1.67
C LEU A 466 23.87 14.86 2.43
N GLY A 467 25.06 14.38 2.78
CA GLY A 467 26.12 15.21 3.37
C GLY A 467 26.15 15.22 4.89
N GLU A 468 26.17 16.42 5.46
CA GLU A 468 26.53 16.71 6.84
C GLU A 468 25.64 16.11 7.91
N ASP A 469 24.39 15.76 7.60
CA ASP A 469 23.44 15.11 8.52
C ASP A 469 23.94 13.74 9.01
N GLY A 470 24.82 13.11 8.24
CA GLY A 470 25.56 11.94 8.65
C GLY A 470 24.81 10.62 8.60
N PRO A 471 25.35 9.58 9.26
CA PRO A 471 24.94 8.19 9.08
C PRO A 471 23.46 7.90 9.47
N THR A 472 22.87 8.69 10.36
CA THR A 472 21.46 8.50 10.76
C THR A 472 20.47 8.88 9.64
N HIS A 473 20.91 9.61 8.63
CA HIS A 473 20.10 10.10 7.52
C HIS A 473 20.59 9.59 6.15
N GLN A 474 21.81 9.06 6.08
CA GLN A 474 22.39 8.53 4.85
C GLN A 474 21.98 7.08 4.62
N PRO A 475 21.21 6.76 3.58
CA PRO A 475 20.88 5.40 3.25
C PRO A 475 22.08 4.64 2.69
N VAL A 476 22.20 3.38 3.04
CA VAL A 476 23.20 2.44 2.52
C VAL A 476 22.52 1.16 2.03
N GLU A 477 21.82 0.45 2.90
CA GLU A 477 21.13 -0.81 2.59
C GLU A 477 19.71 -0.64 2.05
N GLN A 478 19.13 0.55 2.11
CA GLN A 478 17.71 0.80 1.78
C GLN A 478 17.39 0.52 0.32
N LEU A 479 18.28 0.89 -0.62
CA LEU A 479 18.10 0.55 -2.05
C LEU A 479 18.03 -0.96 -2.28
N ALA A 480 18.94 -1.71 -1.68
CA ALA A 480 18.92 -3.16 -1.76
C ALA A 480 17.64 -3.74 -1.15
N SER A 481 17.22 -3.24 0.00
CA SER A 481 15.99 -3.65 0.68
C SER A 481 14.74 -3.45 -0.19
N LEU A 482 14.62 -2.30 -0.86
CA LEU A 482 13.53 -2.03 -1.81
C LEU A 482 13.58 -3.00 -3.01
N ARG A 483 14.74 -3.12 -3.67
CA ARG A 483 14.96 -3.98 -4.84
C ARG A 483 14.76 -5.47 -4.56
N LEU A 484 14.95 -5.92 -3.32
CA LEU A 484 14.70 -7.31 -2.89
C LEU A 484 13.25 -7.57 -2.49
N THR A 485 12.40 -6.54 -2.45
CA THR A 485 10.98 -6.72 -2.16
C THR A 485 10.24 -7.23 -3.39
N PRO A 486 9.63 -8.42 -3.36
CA PRO A 486 8.87 -8.92 -4.49
C PRO A 486 7.80 -7.92 -4.94
N ASN A 487 7.65 -7.74 -6.26
CA ASN A 487 6.67 -6.85 -6.87
C ASN A 487 6.81 -5.34 -6.54
N MET A 488 7.91 -4.90 -5.92
CA MET A 488 8.27 -3.49 -5.83
C MET A 488 9.09 -3.12 -7.08
N GLU A 489 8.81 -1.98 -7.69
CA GLU A 489 9.73 -1.38 -8.67
C GLU A 489 10.44 -0.19 -8.02
N THR A 490 11.78 -0.19 -8.11
CA THR A 490 12.63 0.85 -7.53
C THR A 490 13.38 1.57 -8.64
N TRP A 491 12.97 2.80 -8.91
CA TRP A 491 13.53 3.63 -9.97
C TRP A 491 14.52 4.66 -9.40
N ARG A 492 15.75 4.61 -9.84
CA ARG A 492 16.82 5.56 -9.50
C ARG A 492 17.42 6.15 -10.76
N GLY A 493 16.79 7.23 -11.26
CA GLY A 493 17.19 7.91 -12.50
C GLY A 493 18.42 8.78 -12.34
N CYS A 494 19.28 8.84 -13.38
CA CYS A 494 20.52 9.60 -13.39
C CYS A 494 20.36 11.06 -13.85
N ASP A 495 19.21 11.44 -14.40
CA ASP A 495 18.94 12.78 -14.91
C ASP A 495 17.45 13.05 -15.10
N GLN A 496 17.09 14.22 -15.65
CA GLN A 496 15.70 14.61 -15.83
C GLN A 496 14.93 13.68 -16.78
N VAL A 497 15.58 13.04 -17.72
CA VAL A 497 14.93 12.16 -18.70
C VAL A 497 14.54 10.84 -18.06
N GLU A 498 15.48 10.19 -17.37
CA GLU A 498 15.18 8.94 -16.65
C GLU A 498 14.14 9.12 -15.54
N VAL A 499 14.18 10.25 -14.82
CA VAL A 499 13.17 10.55 -13.80
C VAL A 499 11.78 10.76 -14.39
N ALA A 500 11.67 11.42 -15.55
CA ALA A 500 10.38 11.59 -16.24
C ALA A 500 9.80 10.24 -16.68
N VAL A 501 10.65 9.35 -17.22
CA VAL A 501 10.24 7.98 -17.57
C VAL A 501 9.85 7.18 -16.31
N ALA A 502 10.61 7.31 -15.21
CA ALA A 502 10.30 6.65 -13.96
C ALA A 502 8.91 7.06 -13.42
N TRP A 503 8.58 8.35 -13.45
CA TRP A 503 7.25 8.86 -13.09
C TRP A 503 6.16 8.33 -14.02
N GLN A 504 6.41 8.33 -15.35
CA GLN A 504 5.47 7.76 -16.30
C GLN A 504 5.17 6.29 -15.95
N GLN A 505 6.20 5.48 -15.70
CA GLN A 505 6.04 4.08 -15.37
C GLN A 505 5.30 3.89 -14.03
N ALA A 506 5.58 4.73 -13.02
CA ALA A 506 4.89 4.71 -11.74
C ALA A 506 3.38 4.99 -11.85
N ILE A 507 2.99 5.94 -12.71
CA ILE A 507 1.59 6.30 -12.95
C ILE A 507 0.88 5.23 -13.80
N GLU A 508 1.53 4.68 -14.82
CA GLU A 508 0.95 3.66 -15.70
C GLU A 508 0.81 2.30 -15.04
N ARG A 509 1.63 2.00 -14.03
CA ARG A 509 1.62 0.71 -13.35
C ARG A 509 0.41 0.54 -12.45
N LYS A 510 -0.45 -0.44 -12.74
CA LYS A 510 -1.67 -0.74 -11.96
C LYS A 510 -1.52 -1.96 -11.03
N ASP A 511 -0.46 -2.76 -11.19
CA ASP A 511 -0.27 -4.07 -10.58
C ASP A 511 0.84 -4.12 -9.52
N GLY A 512 1.24 -2.96 -9.01
CA GLY A 512 2.24 -2.87 -7.95
C GLY A 512 2.67 -1.45 -7.61
N PRO A 513 3.34 -1.27 -6.47
CA PRO A 513 3.87 0.01 -6.04
C PRO A 513 5.18 0.34 -6.75
N THR A 514 5.50 1.63 -6.79
CA THR A 514 6.76 2.14 -7.32
C THR A 514 7.43 3.06 -6.31
N SER A 515 8.72 2.83 -6.06
CA SER A 515 9.60 3.72 -5.29
C SER A 515 10.46 4.54 -6.24
N LEU A 516 10.36 5.86 -6.18
CA LEU A 516 11.17 6.81 -6.92
C LEU A 516 12.29 7.31 -6.00
N VAL A 517 13.53 7.02 -6.33
CA VAL A 517 14.70 7.33 -5.49
C VAL A 517 15.49 8.47 -6.12
N LEU A 518 15.62 9.59 -5.39
CA LEU A 518 15.97 10.90 -5.92
C LEU A 518 17.12 11.55 -5.13
N THR A 519 18.00 12.23 -5.86
CA THR A 519 19.15 12.90 -5.29
C THR A 519 18.83 14.26 -4.67
N ARG A 520 19.66 14.67 -3.69
CA ARG A 520 19.74 16.04 -3.21
C ARG A 520 20.58 16.93 -4.13
N GLN A 521 21.68 16.40 -4.65
CA GLN A 521 22.64 17.11 -5.50
C GLN A 521 22.19 17.11 -6.97
N PRO A 522 22.58 18.13 -7.76
CA PRO A 522 22.30 18.18 -9.19
C PRO A 522 23.14 17.14 -9.94
N LEU A 523 22.57 16.60 -11.03
CA LEU A 523 23.21 15.64 -11.92
C LEU A 523 23.20 16.18 -13.35
N ALA A 524 24.28 15.94 -14.11
CA ALA A 524 24.37 16.32 -15.51
C ALA A 524 23.56 15.35 -16.38
N GLN A 525 22.83 15.89 -17.35
CA GLN A 525 22.08 15.09 -18.30
C GLN A 525 23.00 14.32 -19.24
N GLN A 526 22.65 13.07 -19.47
CA GLN A 526 23.36 12.19 -20.40
C GLN A 526 22.77 12.32 -21.82
N PRO A 527 23.62 12.31 -22.86
CA PRO A 527 23.14 12.30 -24.25
C PRO A 527 22.51 10.93 -24.60
N ARG A 528 21.41 10.96 -25.34
CA ARG A 528 20.70 9.74 -25.80
C ARG A 528 20.12 9.95 -27.18
N THR A 529 20.14 8.88 -27.97
CA THR A 529 19.40 8.77 -29.23
C THR A 529 17.91 8.50 -28.96
N ALA A 530 17.07 8.71 -29.95
CA ALA A 530 15.63 8.40 -29.86
C ALA A 530 15.36 6.90 -29.52
N ALA A 531 16.18 5.98 -30.02
CA ALA A 531 16.09 4.56 -29.70
C ALA A 531 16.38 4.30 -28.22
N GLN A 532 17.41 4.91 -27.66
CA GLN A 532 17.77 4.77 -26.25
C GLN A 532 16.70 5.35 -25.33
N LEU A 533 16.03 6.45 -25.72
CA LEU A 533 14.91 7.00 -24.94
C LEU A 533 13.78 5.97 -24.75
N ALA A 534 13.46 5.21 -25.79
CA ALA A 534 12.44 4.16 -25.72
C ALA A 534 12.85 2.97 -24.84
N GLU A 535 14.17 2.74 -24.68
CA GLU A 535 14.68 1.62 -23.88
C GLU A 535 14.74 1.91 -22.38
N ILE A 536 14.69 3.17 -21.94
CA ILE A 536 14.73 3.53 -20.50
C ILE A 536 13.62 2.79 -19.73
N ALA A 537 12.42 2.73 -20.30
CA ALA A 537 11.26 2.06 -19.69
C ALA A 537 11.47 0.55 -19.51
N ARG A 538 12.50 -0.05 -20.09
CA ARG A 538 12.89 -1.46 -19.91
C ARG A 538 13.73 -1.69 -18.65
N GLY A 539 14.10 -0.61 -17.94
CA GLY A 539 14.74 -0.67 -16.63
C GLY A 539 16.26 -0.79 -16.61
N GLY A 540 16.86 -1.20 -17.73
CA GLY A 540 18.31 -1.24 -17.95
C GLY A 540 18.60 -1.21 -19.44
N TYR A 541 19.52 -0.36 -19.88
CA TYR A 541 19.82 -0.17 -21.32
C TYR A 541 21.26 0.27 -21.53
N VAL A 542 21.72 0.13 -22.78
CA VAL A 542 23.06 0.57 -23.19
C VAL A 542 23.06 2.09 -23.38
N LEU A 543 23.71 2.82 -22.47
CA LEU A 543 23.83 4.27 -22.52
C LEU A 543 24.95 4.71 -23.49
N SER A 544 26.08 3.99 -23.49
CA SER A 544 27.21 4.23 -24.39
C SER A 544 27.81 2.89 -24.81
N ASP A 545 28.19 2.74 -26.07
CA ASP A 545 28.74 1.51 -26.62
C ASP A 545 30.00 1.74 -27.39
N CYS A 546 30.70 0.65 -27.73
CA CYS A 546 31.87 0.61 -28.57
C CYS A 546 31.61 -0.17 -29.87
N ASP A 547 32.48 -0.03 -30.84
CA ASP A 547 32.43 -0.83 -32.08
C ASP A 547 32.78 -2.30 -31.78
N GLY A 548 31.84 -3.20 -32.08
CA GLY A 548 31.99 -4.65 -31.87
C GLY A 548 31.74 -5.10 -30.45
N GLN A 549 32.39 -6.18 -30.05
CA GLN A 549 32.21 -6.73 -28.69
C GLN A 549 33.02 -5.94 -27.67
N PRO A 550 32.39 -5.46 -26.57
CA PRO A 550 33.12 -4.79 -25.50
C PRO A 550 34.03 -5.76 -24.76
N GLU A 551 35.17 -5.25 -24.29
CA GLU A 551 36.10 -5.95 -23.37
C GLU A 551 35.57 -5.87 -21.94
N MET A 552 34.83 -4.81 -21.62
CA MET A 552 34.31 -4.51 -20.29
C MET A 552 32.95 -3.84 -20.37
N ILE A 553 32.13 -4.08 -19.36
CA ILE A 553 30.88 -3.36 -19.12
C ILE A 553 30.95 -2.61 -17.78
N LEU A 554 30.70 -1.31 -17.81
CA LEU A 554 30.50 -0.47 -16.63
C LEU A 554 29.01 -0.32 -16.38
N ILE A 555 28.52 -0.62 -15.16
CA ILE A 555 27.11 -0.63 -14.80
C ILE A 555 26.89 0.38 -13.66
N SER A 556 25.87 1.22 -13.76
CA SER A 556 25.50 2.13 -12.68
C SER A 556 24.03 2.54 -12.77
N ALA A 557 23.56 3.27 -11.73
CA ALA A 557 22.27 3.93 -11.69
C ALA A 557 22.41 5.27 -10.91
N GLY A 558 21.51 6.21 -11.18
CA GLY A 558 21.48 7.47 -10.42
C GLY A 558 22.75 8.30 -10.55
N SER A 559 23.19 8.87 -9.43
CA SER A 559 24.29 9.83 -9.39
C SER A 559 25.65 9.29 -9.84
N GLU A 560 25.91 7.99 -9.77
CA GLU A 560 27.18 7.39 -10.12
C GLU A 560 27.35 7.12 -11.62
N ILE A 561 26.30 7.38 -12.43
CA ILE A 561 26.39 7.28 -13.91
C ILE A 561 27.48 8.20 -14.48
N GLU A 562 27.62 9.41 -13.95
CA GLU A 562 28.70 10.32 -14.38
C GLU A 562 30.10 9.74 -14.19
N LEU A 563 30.30 8.99 -13.09
CA LEU A 563 31.60 8.39 -12.78
C LEU A 563 31.97 7.30 -13.80
N VAL A 564 31.01 6.42 -14.14
CA VAL A 564 31.25 5.35 -15.10
C VAL A 564 31.36 5.88 -16.54
N VAL A 565 30.61 6.92 -16.91
CA VAL A 565 30.73 7.58 -18.21
C VAL A 565 32.11 8.25 -18.36
N SER A 566 32.57 8.93 -17.31
CA SER A 566 33.91 9.55 -17.31
C SER A 566 35.02 8.49 -17.43
N ALA A 567 34.93 7.40 -16.70
CA ALA A 567 35.91 6.30 -16.78
C ALA A 567 35.86 5.61 -18.16
N ALA A 568 34.68 5.37 -18.74
CA ALA A 568 34.53 4.81 -20.08
C ALA A 568 35.18 5.68 -21.13
N LYS A 569 35.01 7.01 -21.06
CA LYS A 569 35.65 7.95 -21.99
C LYS A 569 37.17 7.85 -21.91
N ALA A 570 37.77 7.87 -20.74
CA ALA A 570 39.20 7.75 -20.55
C ALA A 570 39.75 6.41 -21.09
N LEU A 571 39.06 5.30 -20.83
CA LEU A 571 39.42 3.98 -21.35
C LEU A 571 39.30 3.90 -22.87
N THR A 572 38.32 4.56 -23.48
CA THR A 572 38.16 4.62 -24.95
C THR A 572 39.29 5.43 -25.56
N GLU A 573 39.74 6.52 -24.96
CA GLU A 573 40.92 7.29 -25.39
C GLU A 573 42.22 6.47 -25.30
N GLU A 574 42.26 5.45 -24.41
CA GLU A 574 43.34 4.45 -24.33
C GLU A 574 43.21 3.32 -25.36
N GLY A 575 42.17 3.36 -26.22
CA GLY A 575 41.92 2.32 -27.23
C GLY A 575 41.17 1.09 -26.72
N ARG A 576 40.57 1.12 -25.51
CA ARG A 576 39.81 0.04 -24.93
C ARG A 576 38.35 0.06 -25.40
N LYS A 577 37.75 -1.12 -25.56
CA LYS A 577 36.34 -1.28 -25.93
C LYS A 577 35.45 -1.41 -24.70
N VAL A 578 34.76 -0.34 -24.33
CA VAL A 578 33.98 -0.27 -23.10
C VAL A 578 32.53 0.05 -23.42
N ARG A 579 31.62 -0.65 -22.77
CA ARG A 579 30.18 -0.37 -22.77
C ARG A 579 29.77 0.22 -21.44
N VAL A 580 28.88 1.22 -21.43
CA VAL A 580 28.21 1.75 -20.25
C VAL A 580 26.75 1.35 -20.28
N VAL A 581 26.27 0.77 -19.20
CA VAL A 581 24.88 0.41 -18.98
C VAL A 581 24.30 1.26 -17.86
N SER A 582 23.24 2.01 -18.14
CA SER A 582 22.40 2.63 -17.14
C SER A 582 21.30 1.64 -16.72
N MET A 583 21.13 1.44 -15.41
CA MET A 583 20.15 0.50 -14.87
C MET A 583 19.24 1.18 -13.85
N PRO A 584 18.36 2.10 -14.28
CA PRO A 584 17.51 2.87 -13.41
C PRO A 584 16.48 2.04 -12.63
N CYS A 585 16.08 0.83 -13.12
CA CYS A 585 15.16 -0.07 -12.43
C CYS A 585 15.55 -1.54 -12.70
N THR A 586 16.21 -2.14 -11.72
CA THR A 586 16.71 -3.52 -11.84
C THR A 586 15.59 -4.54 -12.01
N GLU A 587 14.46 -4.36 -11.36
CA GLU A 587 13.30 -5.26 -11.38
C GLU A 587 12.66 -5.31 -12.78
N ARG A 588 12.56 -4.16 -13.43
CA ARG A 588 12.09 -4.07 -14.82
C ARG A 588 13.04 -4.76 -15.79
N PHE A 589 14.35 -4.55 -15.61
CA PHE A 589 15.35 -5.21 -16.43
C PHE A 589 15.34 -6.73 -16.26
N ASP A 590 15.24 -7.21 -15.01
CA ASP A 590 15.20 -8.65 -14.71
C ASP A 590 13.99 -9.35 -15.36
N ASN A 591 12.88 -8.64 -15.50
CA ASN A 591 11.66 -9.12 -16.12
C ASN A 591 11.66 -9.07 -17.66
N GLN A 592 12.71 -8.50 -18.29
CA GLN A 592 12.86 -8.53 -19.75
C GLN A 592 13.13 -9.94 -20.29
N ASP A 593 12.83 -10.16 -21.56
CA ASP A 593 13.17 -11.42 -22.23
C ASP A 593 14.70 -11.67 -22.27
N ALA A 594 15.05 -12.93 -22.47
CA ALA A 594 16.45 -13.35 -22.45
C ALA A 594 17.30 -12.69 -23.55
N ALA A 595 16.71 -12.41 -24.72
CA ALA A 595 17.43 -11.82 -25.86
C ALA A 595 17.79 -10.35 -25.55
N TYR A 596 16.86 -9.60 -24.96
CA TYR A 596 17.14 -8.23 -24.53
C TYR A 596 18.20 -8.18 -23.43
N LYS A 597 18.07 -9.01 -22.40
CA LYS A 597 19.08 -9.08 -21.32
C LYS A 597 20.46 -9.42 -21.87
N GLU A 598 20.55 -10.34 -22.84
CA GLU A 598 21.80 -10.70 -23.51
C GLU A 598 22.34 -9.56 -24.36
N SER A 599 21.49 -8.76 -25.00
CA SER A 599 21.94 -7.61 -25.81
C SER A 599 22.55 -6.50 -24.95
N VAL A 600 22.05 -6.30 -23.73
CA VAL A 600 22.51 -5.28 -22.76
C VAL A 600 23.74 -5.78 -22.00
N LEU A 601 23.64 -6.98 -21.41
CA LEU A 601 24.68 -7.62 -20.59
C LEU A 601 25.09 -8.98 -21.17
N PRO A 602 25.81 -9.01 -22.32
CA PRO A 602 26.20 -10.26 -22.96
C PRO A 602 27.05 -11.11 -22.05
N LYS A 603 26.70 -12.41 -21.94
CA LYS A 603 27.37 -13.39 -21.06
C LYS A 603 28.83 -13.58 -21.38
N ALA A 604 29.20 -13.36 -22.66
CA ALA A 604 30.58 -13.44 -23.10
C ALA A 604 31.48 -12.36 -22.50
N VAL A 605 30.92 -11.22 -22.04
CA VAL A 605 31.67 -10.14 -21.40
C VAL A 605 31.59 -10.31 -19.89
N ARG A 606 32.64 -10.88 -19.31
CA ARG A 606 32.70 -11.22 -17.89
C ARG A 606 33.33 -10.12 -17.03
N LYS A 607 34.16 -9.26 -17.61
CA LYS A 607 34.74 -8.12 -16.91
C LYS A 607 33.70 -7.03 -16.77
N ARG A 608 33.04 -6.98 -15.61
CA ARG A 608 31.96 -6.04 -15.30
C ARG A 608 32.28 -5.30 -14.03
N LEU A 609 32.15 -3.98 -14.03
CA LEU A 609 32.32 -3.14 -12.87
C LEU A 609 31.02 -2.39 -12.61
N ALA A 610 30.41 -2.61 -11.44
CA ALA A 610 29.26 -1.83 -10.97
C ALA A 610 29.69 -0.76 -10.00
N VAL A 611 29.06 0.41 -10.08
CA VAL A 611 29.34 1.57 -9.19
C VAL A 611 28.03 2.14 -8.68
N GLU A 612 27.82 2.09 -7.38
CA GLU A 612 26.66 2.72 -6.73
C GLU A 612 26.96 3.02 -5.27
N ALA A 613 26.65 4.23 -4.80
CA ALA A 613 26.83 4.67 -3.41
C ALA A 613 25.72 4.05 -2.51
N SER A 614 25.59 2.74 -2.56
CA SER A 614 24.74 1.89 -1.73
C SER A 614 25.50 0.61 -1.36
N ILE A 615 24.89 -0.27 -0.57
CA ILE A 615 25.54 -1.52 -0.16
C ILE A 615 26.04 -2.33 -1.38
N ALA A 616 27.30 -2.70 -1.38
CA ALA A 616 27.97 -3.32 -2.54
C ALA A 616 27.34 -4.66 -2.97
N GLY A 617 26.93 -5.49 -2.01
CA GLY A 617 26.52 -6.87 -2.24
C GLY A 617 25.33 -7.05 -3.19
N PHE A 618 24.48 -6.03 -3.38
CA PHE A 618 23.35 -6.13 -4.30
C PHE A 618 23.81 -6.32 -5.76
N TRP A 619 24.89 -5.67 -6.17
CA TRP A 619 25.36 -5.67 -7.55
C TRP A 619 26.14 -6.92 -7.97
N GLU A 620 26.54 -7.79 -7.03
CA GLU A 620 27.28 -9.03 -7.31
C GLU A 620 26.55 -9.93 -8.30
N ARG A 621 25.21 -9.92 -8.30
CA ARG A 621 24.35 -10.69 -9.23
C ARG A 621 24.50 -10.26 -10.71
N TYR A 622 24.92 -9.02 -10.97
CA TYR A 622 25.09 -8.49 -12.32
C TYR A 622 26.54 -8.53 -12.78
N VAL A 623 27.48 -8.37 -11.88
CA VAL A 623 28.91 -8.40 -12.22
C VAL A 623 29.47 -9.83 -12.26
N GLY A 624 28.93 -10.75 -11.46
CA GLY A 624 29.39 -12.13 -11.36
C GLY A 624 30.75 -12.27 -10.68
N LEU A 625 31.32 -13.49 -10.70
CA LEU A 625 32.54 -13.84 -9.96
C LEU A 625 33.81 -13.16 -10.50
N ASP A 626 33.83 -12.77 -11.77
CA ASP A 626 34.98 -12.11 -12.42
C ASP A 626 34.86 -10.59 -12.43
N GLY A 627 33.75 -10.05 -11.89
CA GLY A 627 33.50 -8.62 -11.82
C GLY A 627 33.89 -8.01 -10.50
N LYS A 628 33.70 -6.67 -10.42
CA LYS A 628 33.94 -5.87 -9.19
C LYS A 628 32.78 -4.94 -8.94
N VAL A 629 32.65 -4.54 -7.67
CA VAL A 629 31.68 -3.51 -7.25
C VAL A 629 32.40 -2.42 -6.46
N ILE A 630 32.18 -1.18 -6.84
CA ILE A 630 32.50 -0.01 -6.00
C ILE A 630 31.17 0.38 -5.32
N GLY A 631 31.04 0.09 -4.05
CA GLY A 631 29.87 0.33 -3.22
C GLY A 631 30.24 0.56 -1.77
N MET A 632 29.25 0.86 -0.95
CA MET A 632 29.40 1.01 0.50
C MET A 632 29.60 -0.36 1.16
N THR A 633 30.49 -0.42 2.14
CA THR A 633 30.73 -1.58 3.01
C THR A 633 30.57 -1.24 4.49
N SER A 634 30.25 0.02 4.78
CA SER A 634 30.00 0.55 6.11
C SER A 634 28.92 1.64 6.04
N PHE A 635 28.46 2.11 7.19
CA PHE A 635 27.66 3.32 7.26
C PHE A 635 28.47 4.54 6.77
N GLY A 636 27.75 5.63 6.43
CA GLY A 636 28.36 6.90 6.06
C GLY A 636 28.99 7.65 7.22
N GLU A 637 29.36 8.90 6.97
CA GLU A 637 30.00 9.79 7.94
C GLU A 637 29.44 11.21 7.83
N SER A 638 29.60 12.04 8.86
CA SER A 638 29.18 13.44 8.83
C SER A 638 30.30 14.32 8.22
N ALA A 639 30.09 14.73 6.96
CA ALA A 639 30.96 15.65 6.25
C ALA A 639 30.22 16.22 5.01
N PRO A 640 30.76 17.29 4.36
CA PRO A 640 30.26 17.72 3.06
C PRO A 640 30.27 16.60 2.03
N ALA A 641 29.24 16.53 1.17
CA ALA A 641 29.01 15.45 0.22
C ALA A 641 30.24 15.11 -0.65
N ASN A 642 30.94 16.14 -1.18
CA ASN A 642 32.14 15.95 -1.99
C ASN A 642 33.29 15.31 -1.23
N VAL A 643 33.42 15.58 0.08
CA VAL A 643 34.39 14.93 0.95
C VAL A 643 34.07 13.48 1.16
N LEU A 644 32.75 13.16 1.36
CA LEU A 644 32.26 11.79 1.54
C LEU A 644 32.45 10.95 0.30
N PHE A 645 32.04 11.43 -0.86
CA PHE A 645 32.25 10.70 -2.12
C PHE A 645 33.73 10.38 -2.35
N LYS A 646 34.62 11.33 -2.08
CA LYS A 646 36.07 11.11 -2.18
C LYS A 646 36.56 10.09 -1.14
N HIS A 647 36.10 10.21 0.11
CA HIS A 647 36.52 9.33 1.23
C HIS A 647 36.12 7.87 0.95
N PHE A 648 34.91 7.64 0.48
CA PHE A 648 34.42 6.31 0.16
C PHE A 648 34.79 5.80 -1.24
N GLY A 649 35.59 6.56 -1.99
CA GLY A 649 36.14 6.12 -3.28
C GLY A 649 35.20 6.29 -4.48
N PHE A 650 34.13 7.03 -4.36
CA PHE A 650 33.25 7.36 -5.50
C PHE A 650 33.81 8.57 -6.26
N THR A 651 34.93 8.34 -6.96
CA THR A 651 35.59 9.35 -7.81
C THR A 651 35.90 8.77 -9.18
N PRO A 652 35.95 9.62 -10.25
CA PRO A 652 36.33 9.16 -11.60
C PRO A 652 37.67 8.44 -11.64
N GLU A 653 38.63 8.92 -10.87
CA GLU A 653 40.01 8.38 -10.79
C GLU A 653 40.00 6.95 -10.23
N ASN A 654 39.25 6.73 -9.13
CA ASN A 654 39.15 5.39 -8.53
C ASN A 654 38.40 4.41 -9.44
N VAL A 655 37.30 4.85 -10.06
CA VAL A 655 36.54 4.02 -11.01
C VAL A 655 37.42 3.62 -12.19
N LEU A 656 38.20 4.55 -12.74
CA LEU A 656 39.15 4.29 -13.81
C LEU A 656 40.27 3.31 -13.37
N ALA A 657 40.82 3.49 -12.16
CA ALA A 657 41.85 2.63 -11.62
C ALA A 657 41.34 1.17 -11.45
N GLN A 658 40.15 1.01 -10.86
CA GLN A 658 39.53 -0.32 -10.66
C GLN A 658 39.16 -0.99 -12.01
N ALA A 659 38.70 -0.19 -12.98
CA ALA A 659 38.41 -0.69 -14.32
C ALA A 659 39.68 -1.18 -15.04
N ARG A 660 40.81 -0.42 -14.96
CA ARG A 660 42.11 -0.83 -15.51
C ARG A 660 42.64 -2.11 -14.84
N GLU A 661 42.54 -2.20 -13.52
CA GLU A 661 42.94 -3.40 -12.78
C GLU A 661 42.14 -4.62 -13.25
N LEU A 662 40.82 -4.48 -13.38
CA LEU A 662 39.93 -5.56 -13.86
C LEU A 662 40.20 -5.92 -15.33
N LEU A 663 40.55 -4.96 -16.18
CA LEU A 663 40.93 -5.23 -17.59
C LEU A 663 42.23 -6.02 -17.70
N ASN A 664 43.16 -5.84 -16.78
CA ASN A 664 44.48 -6.48 -16.78
C ASN A 664 44.54 -7.80 -16.00
N SER A 665 43.49 -8.14 -15.22
CA SER A 665 43.31 -9.44 -14.56
C SER A 665 42.80 -10.47 -15.57
#